data_c829a720ee13401d2256ce6fba79328a
#
_entry.id   c829a720ee13401d2256ce6fba79328a
#
_cell.length_a   1.000
_cell.length_b   1.000
_cell.length_c   1.000
_cell.angle_alpha   90.00
_cell.angle_beta   90.00
_cell.angle_gamma   90.00
#
_symmetry.space_group_name_H-M   'P 1'
#
loop_
_entity.id
_entity.type
_entity.pdbx_description
1 polymer ?
#
loop_
_entity_poly.entity_id
_entity_poly.type
_entity_poly.pdbx_seq_one_letter_code
_entity_poly.pdbx_strand_id
1 'polypeptide(L)'
;MTPPKTFLALSLFALATAHAAPAQITPIPDARAQVPSMQLVPQPKRAEFPAGTLALAGLGVRTVGNAPELGWAARDLKAEWKTRLVATLPEATASKPAITIGTLADAELAARAKAAGLSTTAAEGYALWVDAGGAYIVGADAQGAYQGAQTLRQLLTPAGLRFARISDSPALKERVAMIYLDQYSKGVNDALIPLLAALKYNAVLVMSNYVQWDTARAGGYAHPGGASKAEAKRVAALAREHGLEVIPLIETLGHVQWMYYGGANKDLFQDPDSQNPYAYDTLNPATYSRVLFPIFKEAAEVFGAKTIHIGHDEVRNRDRFPARANGKAAGFEKLFVDDTVKIHDYLKSLGVNTMIWHDSAFSDSVIATLPAKLPKDIQVAYWNYAPGTDYDMLVRIAGLGFPVLGASWDEAGNAEGLARSAQKAGALGMLQTRWTGYFGNPSIWDGQAQQGVAYVRAAGAFWNPEAKAVVNAESIYRDLYAPVAYRGTAGATVSLRAAATRSLTDDDEKGWIGKGPDIDLRSLKTGVQQIGAYKFDVSGAVMLRGARGAVGDLPTNVTLEIGRKADAVAFLHTTGWPSAVARENIGQYEIEYADGSRLVQPLEYGRHIRAWTDMLPTSMIPAPGWAGQTADGLAVNVPILEWKNPKPGVVIRNITLVSEGKNANPTLIGLTLIGGGK
;
A
#
# COMPACT_ATOMS: atom_id res chain seq x y z
N MET A 1 -9.82 73.17 20.78
CA MET A 1 -9.28 71.83 20.87
C MET A 1 -9.88 71.01 19.69
N THR A 2 -9.15 70.91 18.64
CA THR A 2 -9.51 70.17 17.40
C THR A 2 -9.03 68.72 17.52
N PRO A 3 -9.80 67.70 17.12
CA PRO A 3 -9.35 66.31 17.17
C PRO A 3 -8.44 65.98 15.95
N PRO A 4 -7.54 65.04 16.09
CA PRO A 4 -6.58 64.71 15.05
C PRO A 4 -7.22 63.86 13.94
N LYS A 5 -6.84 64.15 12.69
CA LYS A 5 -7.22 63.42 11.50
C LYS A 5 -6.43 62.12 11.44
N THR A 6 -7.14 61.00 11.50
CA THR A 6 -6.60 59.65 11.22
C THR A 6 -6.42 59.46 9.74
N PHE A 7 -5.17 59.35 9.28
CA PHE A 7 -4.85 58.94 7.93
C PHE A 7 -5.05 57.42 7.82
N LEU A 8 -6.04 57.00 7.02
CA LEU A 8 -6.20 55.62 6.58
C LEU A 8 -5.21 55.38 5.43
N ALA A 9 -4.13 54.64 5.70
CA ALA A 9 -3.23 54.18 4.66
C ALA A 9 -3.90 52.98 3.94
N LEU A 10 -4.43 53.22 2.74
CA LEU A 10 -4.79 52.15 1.84
C LEU A 10 -3.51 51.49 1.33
N SER A 11 -3.22 50.29 1.84
CA SER A 11 -2.21 49.41 1.27
C SER A 11 -2.75 48.86 -0.06
N LEU A 12 -2.32 49.43 -1.18
CA LEU A 12 -2.50 48.77 -2.47
C LEU A 12 -1.65 47.49 -2.46
N PHE A 13 -2.29 46.34 -2.29
CA PHE A 13 -1.71 45.08 -2.67
C PHE A 13 -1.62 45.09 -4.22
N ALA A 14 -0.42 45.28 -4.76
CA ALA A 14 -0.15 45.00 -6.15
C ALA A 14 -0.33 43.49 -6.37
N LEU A 15 -1.45 43.11 -6.99
CA LEU A 15 -1.57 41.79 -7.59
C LEU A 15 -0.46 41.68 -8.64
N ALA A 16 0.57 40.89 -8.35
CA ALA A 16 1.54 40.50 -9.34
C ALA A 16 0.78 39.70 -10.41
N THR A 17 0.55 40.31 -11.56
CA THR A 17 -0.09 39.70 -12.72
C THR A 17 0.72 38.50 -13.16
N ALA A 18 0.07 37.34 -13.21
CA ALA A 18 0.65 36.13 -13.75
C ALA A 18 1.11 36.38 -15.19
N HIS A 19 2.40 36.23 -15.46
CA HIS A 19 2.91 36.26 -16.84
C HIS A 19 2.66 34.85 -17.42
N ALA A 20 1.76 34.78 -18.40
CA ALA A 20 1.65 33.61 -19.24
C ALA A 20 2.85 33.56 -20.19
N ALA A 21 3.64 32.51 -20.10
CA ALA A 21 4.77 32.30 -21.00
C ALA A 21 4.39 31.24 -22.04
N PRO A 22 4.54 31.48 -23.35
CA PRO A 22 4.33 30.48 -24.37
C PRO A 22 5.34 29.33 -24.15
N ALA A 23 4.82 28.13 -23.91
CA ALA A 23 5.64 26.94 -23.69
C ALA A 23 6.14 26.39 -25.04
N GLN A 24 7.45 26.18 -25.15
CA GLN A 24 7.97 25.44 -26.29
C GLN A 24 7.66 23.96 -26.10
N ILE A 25 6.79 23.40 -26.95
CA ILE A 25 6.32 22.03 -26.86
C ILE A 25 6.93 21.20 -27.99
N THR A 26 7.74 20.21 -27.63
CA THR A 26 8.43 19.32 -28.57
C THR A 26 7.77 17.95 -28.58
N PRO A 27 7.15 17.51 -29.69
CA PRO A 27 6.62 16.17 -29.81
C PRO A 27 7.70 15.12 -29.64
N ILE A 28 7.39 14.05 -28.92
CA ILE A 28 8.27 12.89 -28.72
C ILE A 28 7.54 11.61 -29.10
N PRO A 29 8.18 10.71 -29.88
CA PRO A 29 7.53 9.47 -30.32
C PRO A 29 7.16 8.56 -29.16
N ASP A 30 7.90 8.66 -28.06
CA ASP A 30 7.78 7.81 -26.90
C ASP A 30 7.94 8.66 -25.63
N ALA A 31 6.83 9.11 -25.08
CA ALA A 31 6.81 9.95 -23.87
C ALA A 31 7.10 9.17 -22.58
N ARG A 32 6.88 7.87 -22.60
CA ARG A 32 7.21 6.95 -21.51
C ARG A 32 8.34 6.03 -21.93
N ALA A 33 9.26 5.73 -21.01
CA ALA A 33 10.22 4.67 -21.21
C ALA A 33 9.56 3.30 -21.00
N GLN A 34 10.20 2.29 -21.56
CA GLN A 34 9.91 0.91 -21.15
C GLN A 34 10.40 0.70 -19.72
N VAL A 35 9.51 0.16 -18.87
CA VAL A 35 9.89 -0.25 -17.53
C VAL A 35 10.59 -1.61 -17.62
N PRO A 36 11.76 -1.82 -16.99
CA PRO A 36 12.41 -3.13 -16.95
C PRO A 36 11.49 -4.18 -16.35
N SER A 37 11.58 -5.42 -16.82
CA SER A 37 10.84 -6.53 -16.24
C SER A 37 11.21 -6.68 -14.77
N MET A 38 10.20 -6.84 -13.90
CA MET A 38 10.43 -7.05 -12.47
C MET A 38 10.99 -8.45 -12.18
N GLN A 39 11.67 -8.58 -11.07
CA GLN A 39 11.98 -9.88 -10.48
C GLN A 39 10.65 -10.56 -10.08
N LEU A 40 10.54 -11.89 -10.29
CA LEU A 40 9.37 -12.64 -9.81
C LEU A 40 9.32 -12.64 -8.27
N VAL A 41 8.21 -12.16 -7.73
CA VAL A 41 7.95 -12.14 -6.30
C VAL A 41 6.51 -12.60 -6.04
N PRO A 42 6.34 -13.59 -5.20
CA PRO A 42 7.34 -14.49 -4.62
C PRO A 42 8.14 -15.29 -5.65
N GLN A 43 9.40 -15.60 -5.31
CA GLN A 43 10.24 -16.44 -6.16
C GLN A 43 9.72 -17.87 -6.18
N PRO A 44 9.41 -18.44 -7.37
CA PRO A 44 8.97 -19.82 -7.49
C PRO A 44 10.04 -20.81 -7.01
N LYS A 45 9.62 -21.91 -6.40
CA LYS A 45 10.51 -22.99 -5.94
C LYS A 45 11.25 -23.65 -7.09
N ARG A 46 10.58 -23.86 -8.23
CA ARG A 46 11.18 -24.42 -9.45
C ARG A 46 10.74 -23.58 -10.64
N ALA A 47 11.69 -22.97 -11.32
CA ALA A 47 11.47 -22.16 -12.51
C ALA A 47 12.61 -22.30 -13.50
N GLU A 48 12.28 -22.45 -14.78
CA GLU A 48 13.19 -22.46 -15.92
C GLU A 48 12.71 -21.38 -16.91
N PHE A 49 13.64 -20.63 -17.48
CA PHE A 49 13.33 -19.54 -18.42
C PHE A 49 14.04 -19.75 -19.76
N PRO A 50 13.47 -20.55 -20.66
CA PRO A 50 14.00 -20.68 -22.02
C PRO A 50 14.06 -19.32 -22.73
N ALA A 51 14.96 -19.19 -23.69
CA ALA A 51 15.03 -17.97 -24.50
C ALA A 51 13.79 -17.83 -25.39
N GLY A 52 13.24 -16.60 -25.44
CA GLY A 52 12.11 -16.26 -26.29
C GLY A 52 10.90 -15.71 -25.55
N THR A 53 9.93 -15.30 -26.35
CA THR A 53 8.65 -14.74 -25.87
C THR A 53 7.51 -15.21 -26.74
N LEU A 54 6.34 -15.44 -26.13
CA LEU A 54 5.08 -15.63 -26.85
C LEU A 54 4.57 -14.25 -27.30
N ALA A 55 4.32 -14.10 -28.59
CA ALA A 55 3.82 -12.85 -29.16
C ALA A 55 2.44 -12.46 -28.58
N LEU A 56 2.22 -11.19 -28.33
CA LEU A 56 0.95 -10.67 -27.78
C LEU A 56 -0.14 -10.53 -28.86
N ALA A 57 0.25 -10.43 -30.13
CA ALA A 57 -0.69 -10.22 -31.23
C ALA A 57 -1.63 -11.41 -31.39
N GLY A 58 -2.92 -11.15 -31.23
CA GLY A 58 -3.96 -12.17 -31.37
C GLY A 58 -4.10 -13.13 -30.19
N LEU A 59 -3.34 -12.92 -29.11
CA LEU A 59 -3.48 -13.69 -27.88
C LEU A 59 -4.81 -13.37 -27.20
N GLY A 60 -5.49 -14.39 -26.70
CA GLY A 60 -6.70 -14.27 -25.90
C GLY A 60 -6.61 -15.09 -24.63
N VAL A 61 -7.55 -14.92 -23.71
CA VAL A 61 -7.63 -15.67 -22.44
C VAL A 61 -8.88 -16.54 -22.42
N ARG A 62 -8.78 -17.75 -21.87
CA ARG A 62 -9.92 -18.62 -21.58
C ARG A 62 -9.73 -19.34 -20.25
N THR A 63 -10.84 -19.62 -19.59
CA THR A 63 -10.90 -20.45 -18.39
C THR A 63 -11.51 -21.81 -18.71
N VAL A 64 -11.06 -22.86 -18.01
CA VAL A 64 -11.59 -24.22 -18.10
C VAL A 64 -12.09 -24.62 -16.71
N GLY A 65 -13.41 -24.66 -16.53
CA GLY A 65 -14.09 -24.86 -15.25
C GLY A 65 -14.86 -23.61 -14.81
N ASN A 66 -15.64 -23.75 -13.74
CA ASN A 66 -16.61 -22.75 -13.27
C ASN A 66 -16.27 -22.13 -11.89
N ALA A 67 -15.10 -22.48 -11.33
CA ALA A 67 -14.68 -21.90 -10.04
C ALA A 67 -14.47 -20.39 -10.16
N PRO A 68 -14.95 -19.59 -9.18
CA PRO A 68 -14.85 -18.12 -9.23
C PRO A 68 -13.41 -17.63 -9.39
N GLU A 69 -12.46 -18.30 -8.79
CA GLU A 69 -11.03 -17.99 -8.81
C GLU A 69 -10.45 -17.97 -10.24
N LEU A 70 -10.96 -18.81 -11.13
CA LEU A 70 -10.55 -18.81 -12.54
C LEU A 70 -11.02 -17.53 -13.24
N GLY A 71 -12.23 -17.06 -12.90
CA GLY A 71 -12.75 -15.78 -13.37
C GLY A 71 -11.95 -14.60 -12.86
N TRP A 72 -11.55 -14.63 -11.58
CA TRP A 72 -10.69 -13.59 -10.98
C TRP A 72 -9.31 -13.55 -11.65
N ALA A 73 -8.72 -14.73 -11.92
CA ALA A 73 -7.46 -14.84 -12.63
C ALA A 73 -7.52 -14.19 -14.03
N ALA A 74 -8.57 -14.49 -14.80
CA ALA A 74 -8.77 -13.90 -16.12
C ALA A 74 -9.00 -12.40 -16.05
N ARG A 75 -9.79 -11.90 -15.06
CA ARG A 75 -10.00 -10.48 -14.80
C ARG A 75 -8.69 -9.75 -14.52
N ASP A 76 -7.85 -10.31 -13.64
CA ASP A 76 -6.58 -9.69 -13.24
C ASP A 76 -5.59 -9.63 -14.41
N LEU A 77 -5.55 -10.67 -15.25
CA LEU A 77 -4.76 -10.65 -16.49
C LEU A 77 -5.25 -9.59 -17.48
N LYS A 78 -6.57 -9.47 -17.67
CA LYS A 78 -7.16 -8.41 -18.52
C LYS A 78 -6.83 -7.01 -17.99
N ALA A 79 -6.86 -6.82 -16.66
CA ALA A 79 -6.47 -5.57 -16.01
C ALA A 79 -4.99 -5.25 -16.24
N GLU A 80 -4.11 -6.25 -16.11
CA GLU A 80 -2.67 -6.09 -16.37
C GLU A 80 -2.40 -5.70 -17.83
N TRP A 81 -3.06 -6.37 -18.78
CA TRP A 81 -2.96 -6.02 -20.21
C TRP A 81 -3.38 -4.57 -20.47
N LYS A 82 -4.53 -4.18 -19.93
CA LYS A 82 -5.03 -2.80 -20.07
C LYS A 82 -4.04 -1.78 -19.50
N THR A 83 -3.47 -2.07 -18.34
CA THR A 83 -2.58 -1.13 -17.64
C THR A 83 -1.20 -1.09 -18.29
N ARG A 84 -0.58 -2.26 -18.54
CA ARG A 84 0.82 -2.34 -19.00
C ARG A 84 0.97 -2.12 -20.50
N LEU A 85 0.01 -2.56 -21.28
CA LEU A 85 0.11 -2.53 -22.75
C LEU A 85 -0.84 -1.51 -23.39
N VAL A 86 -1.71 -0.89 -22.59
CA VAL A 86 -2.79 -0.01 -23.11
C VAL A 86 -3.61 -0.74 -24.19
N ALA A 87 -3.87 -2.02 -23.97
CA ALA A 87 -4.53 -2.93 -24.92
C ALA A 87 -5.56 -3.81 -24.20
N THR A 88 -6.50 -4.33 -24.95
CA THR A 88 -7.48 -5.30 -24.45
C THR A 88 -6.97 -6.72 -24.67
N LEU A 89 -7.06 -7.57 -23.64
CA LEU A 89 -6.90 -9.02 -23.77
C LEU A 89 -8.28 -9.63 -24.03
N PRO A 90 -8.57 -10.09 -25.26
CA PRO A 90 -9.89 -10.63 -25.62
C PRO A 90 -10.11 -12.04 -25.06
N GLU A 91 -11.32 -12.55 -25.20
CA GLU A 91 -11.58 -13.98 -25.08
C GLU A 91 -10.83 -14.76 -26.17
N ALA A 92 -10.33 -15.95 -25.82
CA ALA A 92 -9.59 -16.78 -26.76
C ALA A 92 -10.49 -17.36 -27.87
N THR A 93 -9.98 -17.40 -29.09
CA THR A 93 -10.60 -18.10 -30.22
C THR A 93 -9.89 -19.42 -30.47
N ALA A 94 -10.59 -20.37 -31.04
CA ALA A 94 -10.06 -21.75 -31.28
C ALA A 94 -8.81 -21.82 -32.17
N SER A 95 -8.60 -20.81 -33.03
CA SER A 95 -7.56 -20.84 -34.08
C SER A 95 -6.27 -20.07 -33.69
N LYS A 96 -6.17 -19.51 -32.47
CA LYS A 96 -5.04 -18.68 -32.07
C LYS A 96 -4.43 -19.14 -30.72
N PRO A 97 -3.14 -18.89 -30.51
CA PRO A 97 -2.54 -19.08 -29.18
C PRO A 97 -3.36 -18.43 -28.07
N ALA A 98 -3.47 -19.08 -26.95
CA ALA A 98 -4.29 -18.61 -25.83
C ALA A 98 -3.55 -18.71 -24.50
N ILE A 99 -3.96 -17.86 -23.55
CA ILE A 99 -3.73 -18.07 -22.13
C ILE A 99 -4.87 -18.96 -21.63
N THR A 100 -4.56 -20.20 -21.26
CA THR A 100 -5.53 -21.17 -20.77
C THR A 100 -5.34 -21.35 -19.26
N ILE A 101 -6.41 -21.15 -18.50
CA ILE A 101 -6.40 -21.21 -17.03
C ILE A 101 -7.39 -22.30 -16.59
N GLY A 102 -6.95 -23.25 -15.78
CA GLY A 102 -7.79 -24.31 -15.24
C GLY A 102 -7.11 -25.06 -14.12
N THR A 103 -7.64 -26.24 -13.80
CA THR A 103 -7.13 -27.06 -12.69
C THR A 103 -6.84 -28.50 -13.17
N LEU A 104 -6.18 -29.28 -12.32
CA LEU A 104 -5.95 -30.71 -12.54
C LEU A 104 -7.24 -31.55 -12.59
N ALA A 105 -8.39 -30.99 -12.22
CA ALA A 105 -9.69 -31.66 -12.38
C ALA A 105 -10.09 -31.81 -13.86
N ASP A 106 -9.54 -30.98 -14.74
CA ASP A 106 -9.66 -31.14 -16.19
C ASP A 106 -8.63 -32.14 -16.72
N ALA A 107 -9.08 -33.23 -17.31
CA ALA A 107 -8.22 -34.32 -17.75
C ALA A 107 -7.24 -33.92 -18.88
N GLU A 108 -7.66 -33.00 -19.76
CA GLU A 108 -6.81 -32.54 -20.87
C GLU A 108 -5.70 -31.64 -20.31
N LEU A 109 -6.01 -30.70 -19.41
CA LEU A 109 -5.01 -29.86 -18.79
C LEU A 109 -4.06 -30.65 -17.90
N ALA A 110 -4.56 -31.66 -17.16
CA ALA A 110 -3.72 -32.57 -16.38
C ALA A 110 -2.73 -33.32 -17.26
N ALA A 111 -3.21 -33.88 -18.40
CA ALA A 111 -2.35 -34.58 -19.37
C ALA A 111 -1.30 -33.64 -19.99
N ARG A 112 -1.67 -32.39 -20.33
CA ARG A 112 -0.76 -31.37 -20.88
C ARG A 112 0.32 -30.97 -19.85
N ALA A 113 -0.03 -30.75 -18.60
CA ALA A 113 0.92 -30.43 -17.52
C ALA A 113 1.93 -31.59 -17.33
N LYS A 114 1.45 -32.84 -17.35
CA LYS A 114 2.29 -34.02 -17.26
C LYS A 114 3.23 -34.11 -18.47
N ALA A 115 2.73 -33.93 -19.71
CA ALA A 115 3.53 -33.92 -20.92
C ALA A 115 4.59 -32.81 -20.91
N ALA A 116 4.29 -31.68 -20.30
CA ALA A 116 5.23 -30.60 -20.05
C ALA A 116 6.26 -30.93 -18.95
N GLY A 117 6.19 -32.08 -18.27
CA GLY A 117 7.08 -32.46 -17.18
C GLY A 117 6.89 -31.60 -15.93
N LEU A 118 5.71 -31.01 -15.76
CA LEU A 118 5.35 -30.17 -14.64
C LEU A 118 4.32 -30.90 -13.77
N SER A 119 4.46 -30.80 -12.45
CA SER A 119 3.54 -31.38 -11.50
C SER A 119 3.27 -30.40 -10.37
N THR A 120 2.05 -30.44 -9.88
CA THR A 120 1.62 -29.75 -8.67
C THR A 120 0.48 -30.54 -8.06
N THR A 121 0.58 -30.87 -6.77
CA THR A 121 -0.48 -31.56 -6.02
C THR A 121 -0.71 -30.94 -4.65
N ALA A 122 0.18 -30.02 -4.24
CA ALA A 122 0.03 -29.29 -3.00
C ALA A 122 -1.11 -28.27 -3.12
N ALA A 123 -1.83 -28.03 -2.03
CA ALA A 123 -2.83 -26.97 -1.98
C ALA A 123 -2.25 -25.62 -2.43
N GLU A 124 -3.02 -24.86 -3.17
CA GLU A 124 -2.62 -23.61 -3.83
C GLU A 124 -1.41 -23.76 -4.81
N GLY A 125 -0.99 -24.99 -5.12
CA GLY A 125 0.09 -25.24 -6.06
C GLY A 125 -0.36 -25.05 -7.50
N TYR A 126 0.58 -24.77 -8.41
CA TYR A 126 0.31 -24.60 -9.84
C TYR A 126 1.48 -25.06 -10.71
N ALA A 127 1.15 -25.50 -11.91
CA ALA A 127 2.04 -25.64 -13.05
C ALA A 127 1.76 -24.50 -14.03
N LEU A 128 2.80 -23.81 -14.48
CA LEU A 128 2.71 -22.73 -15.44
C LEU A 128 3.78 -22.93 -16.51
N TRP A 129 3.41 -22.87 -17.78
CA TRP A 129 4.37 -22.80 -18.86
C TRP A 129 3.92 -21.87 -19.97
N VAL A 130 4.89 -21.23 -20.59
CA VAL A 130 4.73 -20.33 -21.72
C VAL A 130 5.70 -20.79 -22.80
N ASP A 131 5.19 -21.06 -23.98
CA ASP A 131 5.96 -21.44 -25.18
C ASP A 131 5.34 -20.82 -26.43
N ALA A 132 5.82 -21.17 -27.60
CA ALA A 132 5.29 -20.66 -28.87
C ALA A 132 3.81 -21.06 -29.14
N GLY A 133 3.32 -22.13 -28.52
CA GLY A 133 1.95 -22.61 -28.66
C GLY A 133 0.93 -21.92 -27.76
N GLY A 134 1.38 -21.21 -26.73
CA GLY A 134 0.49 -20.52 -25.79
C GLY A 134 1.04 -20.40 -24.37
N ALA A 135 0.18 -19.96 -23.47
CA ALA A 135 0.45 -19.94 -22.05
C ALA A 135 -0.59 -20.78 -21.29
N TYR A 136 -0.15 -21.60 -20.36
CA TYR A 136 -1.02 -22.51 -19.63
C TYR A 136 -0.78 -22.37 -18.12
N ILE A 137 -1.86 -22.27 -17.38
CA ILE A 137 -1.87 -22.24 -15.92
C ILE A 137 -2.78 -23.36 -15.43
N VAL A 138 -2.22 -24.34 -14.75
CA VAL A 138 -2.94 -25.51 -14.23
C VAL A 138 -2.72 -25.59 -12.72
N GLY A 139 -3.75 -25.19 -11.94
CA GLY A 139 -3.71 -25.28 -10.49
C GLY A 139 -3.99 -26.70 -9.99
N ALA A 140 -3.42 -27.08 -8.84
CA ALA A 140 -3.87 -28.22 -8.08
C ALA A 140 -5.33 -28.08 -7.65
N ASP A 141 -5.70 -26.84 -7.36
CA ASP A 141 -7.03 -26.35 -7.07
C ASP A 141 -7.25 -24.99 -7.75
N ALA A 142 -8.44 -24.40 -7.58
CA ALA A 142 -8.78 -23.14 -8.22
C ALA A 142 -7.95 -21.96 -7.66
N GLN A 143 -7.61 -21.98 -6.37
CA GLN A 143 -6.75 -20.97 -5.76
C GLN A 143 -5.32 -21.08 -6.33
N GLY A 144 -4.80 -22.30 -6.54
CA GLY A 144 -3.50 -22.50 -7.20
C GLY A 144 -3.47 -21.95 -8.63
N ALA A 145 -4.55 -22.11 -9.40
CA ALA A 145 -4.66 -21.49 -10.71
C ALA A 145 -4.64 -19.95 -10.63
N TYR A 146 -5.30 -19.37 -9.62
CA TYR A 146 -5.25 -17.94 -9.35
C TYR A 146 -3.83 -17.48 -9.02
N GLN A 147 -3.08 -18.21 -8.16
CA GLN A 147 -1.68 -17.91 -7.82
C GLN A 147 -0.76 -18.01 -9.06
N GLY A 148 -1.01 -18.97 -9.93
CA GLY A 148 -0.30 -19.10 -11.21
C GLY A 148 -0.53 -17.90 -12.13
N ALA A 149 -1.73 -17.33 -12.14
CA ALA A 149 -2.04 -16.12 -12.91
C ALA A 149 -1.28 -14.90 -12.37
N GLN A 150 -1.09 -14.78 -11.05
CA GLN A 150 -0.28 -13.72 -10.48
C GLN A 150 1.21 -13.83 -10.91
N THR A 151 1.72 -15.05 -11.08
CA THR A 151 3.05 -15.26 -11.65
C THR A 151 3.09 -14.92 -13.14
N LEU A 152 2.08 -15.32 -13.94
CA LEU A 152 2.03 -15.01 -15.37
C LEU A 152 2.02 -13.50 -15.64
N ARG A 153 1.33 -12.70 -14.80
CA ARG A 153 1.34 -11.23 -14.89
C ARG A 153 2.75 -10.67 -14.87
N GLN A 154 3.62 -11.22 -14.01
CA GLN A 154 5.01 -10.79 -13.88
C GLN A 154 5.92 -11.28 -15.03
N LEU A 155 5.47 -12.22 -15.87
CA LEU A 155 6.17 -12.64 -17.09
C LEU A 155 5.85 -11.76 -18.31
N LEU A 156 4.91 -10.83 -18.16
CA LEU A 156 4.53 -9.90 -19.22
C LEU A 156 5.64 -8.86 -19.43
N THR A 157 6.07 -8.72 -20.68
CA THR A 157 7.07 -7.74 -21.11
C THR A 157 6.58 -6.95 -22.32
N PRO A 158 7.21 -5.84 -22.69
CA PRO A 158 6.90 -5.14 -23.93
C PRO A 158 7.03 -6.00 -25.18
N ALA A 159 7.92 -7.00 -25.17
CA ALA A 159 8.18 -7.89 -26.29
C ALA A 159 7.22 -9.09 -26.38
N GLY A 160 6.52 -9.42 -25.30
CA GLY A 160 5.65 -10.59 -25.22
C GLY A 160 5.63 -11.21 -23.82
N LEU A 161 4.95 -12.34 -23.68
CA LEU A 161 5.07 -13.17 -22.50
C LEU A 161 6.38 -13.97 -22.57
N ARG A 162 7.24 -13.79 -21.58
CA ARG A 162 8.51 -14.53 -21.48
C ARG A 162 8.26 -16.03 -21.40
N PHE A 163 9.02 -16.83 -22.16
CA PHE A 163 8.97 -18.27 -22.03
C PHE A 163 9.38 -18.71 -20.63
N ALA A 164 8.64 -19.65 -20.09
CA ALA A 164 8.83 -20.12 -18.73
C ALA A 164 8.29 -21.54 -18.55
N ARG A 165 8.85 -22.27 -17.58
CA ARG A 165 8.36 -23.57 -17.10
C ARG A 165 8.47 -23.54 -15.58
N ILE A 166 7.34 -23.52 -14.89
CA ILE A 166 7.27 -23.29 -13.46
C ILE A 166 6.39 -24.35 -12.81
N SER A 167 6.89 -24.99 -11.74
CA SER A 167 6.09 -25.76 -10.77
C SER A 167 6.29 -25.15 -9.41
N ASP A 168 5.21 -24.76 -8.76
CA ASP A 168 5.30 -23.97 -7.55
C ASP A 168 4.13 -24.23 -6.60
N SER A 169 4.34 -23.96 -5.33
CA SER A 169 3.33 -24.03 -4.26
C SER A 169 3.81 -23.27 -3.03
N PRO A 170 2.93 -22.75 -2.20
CA PRO A 170 3.35 -22.10 -0.95
C PRO A 170 4.03 -23.09 0.01
N ALA A 171 4.97 -22.60 0.81
CA ALA A 171 5.55 -23.35 1.92
C ALA A 171 4.69 -23.25 3.19
N LEU A 172 4.05 -22.09 3.38
CA LEU A 172 3.21 -21.80 4.53
C LEU A 172 1.76 -21.64 4.09
N LYS A 173 0.83 -22.26 4.83
CA LYS A 173 -0.59 -22.31 4.47
C LYS A 173 -1.22 -20.92 4.58
N GLU A 174 -1.09 -20.27 5.73
CA GLU A 174 -1.64 -18.94 5.96
C GLU A 174 -0.57 -17.88 5.69
N ARG A 175 -0.92 -16.91 4.84
CA ARG A 175 -0.04 -15.80 4.45
C ARG A 175 -0.84 -14.52 4.57
N VAL A 176 -0.83 -13.97 5.78
CA VAL A 176 -1.70 -12.88 6.19
C VAL A 176 -0.97 -11.54 6.10
N ALA A 177 -1.63 -10.50 5.62
CA ALA A 177 -1.13 -9.13 5.69
C ALA A 177 -2.09 -8.24 6.48
N MET A 178 -1.56 -7.47 7.42
CA MET A 178 -2.38 -6.54 8.22
C MET A 178 -2.60 -5.23 7.47
N ILE A 179 -3.84 -4.76 7.45
CA ILE A 179 -4.27 -3.48 6.88
C ILE A 179 -5.11 -2.69 7.88
N TYR A 180 -5.19 -1.39 7.68
CA TYR A 180 -6.07 -0.52 8.47
C TYR A 180 -7.38 -0.21 7.76
N LEU A 181 -8.41 0.05 8.57
CA LEU A 181 -9.73 0.42 8.12
C LEU A 181 -10.23 1.64 8.90
N ASP A 182 -10.09 2.81 8.31
CA ASP A 182 -10.54 4.09 8.82
C ASP A 182 -11.03 5.00 7.68
N GLN A 183 -11.43 6.22 7.97
CA GLN A 183 -11.90 7.16 6.94
C GLN A 183 -10.82 7.55 5.92
N TYR A 184 -9.53 7.39 6.24
CA TYR A 184 -8.41 7.77 5.38
C TYR A 184 -7.91 6.62 4.50
N SER A 185 -8.27 5.39 4.82
CA SER A 185 -7.72 4.19 4.19
C SER A 185 -8.40 3.80 2.87
N LYS A 186 -9.52 4.43 2.48
CA LYS A 186 -10.33 4.03 1.33
C LYS A 186 -9.51 3.89 0.04
N GLY A 187 -8.91 4.96 -0.45
CA GLY A 187 -8.13 4.91 -1.69
C GLY A 187 -6.86 4.06 -1.58
N VAL A 188 -6.32 3.92 -0.39
CA VAL A 188 -5.14 3.08 -0.11
C VAL A 188 -5.50 1.61 -0.21
N ASN A 189 -6.59 1.17 0.41
CA ASN A 189 -7.01 -0.23 0.37
C ASN A 189 -7.45 -0.67 -1.03
N ASP A 190 -7.99 0.24 -1.85
CA ASP A 190 -8.35 -0.05 -3.24
C ASP A 190 -7.13 -0.40 -4.11
N ALA A 191 -5.94 0.14 -3.81
CA ALA A 191 -4.68 -0.22 -4.45
C ALA A 191 -3.95 -1.36 -3.72
N LEU A 192 -4.00 -1.38 -2.40
CA LEU A 192 -3.24 -2.32 -1.57
C LEU A 192 -3.77 -3.75 -1.66
N ILE A 193 -5.09 -3.95 -1.65
CA ILE A 193 -5.69 -5.29 -1.71
C ILE A 193 -5.31 -6.04 -3.01
N PRO A 194 -5.44 -5.45 -4.23
CA PRO A 194 -4.93 -6.09 -5.44
C PRO A 194 -3.42 -6.35 -5.43
N LEU A 195 -2.64 -5.47 -4.81
CA LEU A 195 -1.20 -5.64 -4.64
C LEU A 195 -0.88 -6.85 -3.74
N LEU A 196 -1.55 -6.98 -2.60
CA LEU A 196 -1.36 -8.12 -1.69
C LEU A 196 -1.71 -9.45 -2.38
N ALA A 197 -2.79 -9.47 -3.18
CA ALA A 197 -3.14 -10.62 -3.99
C ALA A 197 -2.07 -10.94 -5.05
N ALA A 198 -1.52 -9.93 -5.73
CA ALA A 198 -0.42 -10.10 -6.69
C ALA A 198 0.85 -10.67 -6.03
N LEU A 199 1.06 -10.38 -4.76
CA LEU A 199 2.11 -10.93 -3.91
C LEU A 199 1.76 -12.29 -3.29
N LYS A 200 0.61 -12.87 -3.63
CA LYS A 200 0.15 -14.20 -3.20
C LYS A 200 -0.14 -14.33 -1.68
N TYR A 201 -0.48 -13.24 -1.01
CA TYR A 201 -1.18 -13.35 0.27
C TYR A 201 -2.52 -14.04 0.05
N ASN A 202 -3.04 -14.73 1.07
CA ASN A 202 -4.35 -15.38 1.01
C ASN A 202 -5.32 -14.93 2.11
N ALA A 203 -4.86 -14.02 2.98
CA ALA A 203 -5.74 -13.38 3.96
C ALA A 203 -5.28 -11.95 4.28
N VAL A 204 -6.21 -11.13 4.75
CA VAL A 204 -5.93 -9.82 5.35
C VAL A 204 -6.45 -9.77 6.78
N LEU A 205 -5.57 -9.34 7.71
CA LEU A 205 -5.95 -8.96 9.07
C LEU A 205 -6.35 -7.49 9.05
N VAL A 206 -7.60 -7.18 9.37
CA VAL A 206 -8.15 -5.83 9.27
C VAL A 206 -8.32 -5.21 10.64
N MET A 207 -7.51 -4.21 10.98
CA MET A 207 -7.68 -3.43 12.21
C MET A 207 -9.06 -2.74 12.19
N SER A 208 -9.97 -3.17 13.06
CA SER A 208 -11.39 -2.83 13.00
C SER A 208 -11.94 -2.14 14.25
N ASN A 209 -11.07 -1.81 15.21
CA ASN A 209 -11.45 -1.20 16.49
C ASN A 209 -12.37 0.02 16.32
N TYR A 210 -12.06 0.85 15.32
CA TYR A 210 -12.73 2.13 15.10
C TYR A 210 -13.77 2.09 13.97
N VAL A 211 -14.15 0.90 13.48
CA VAL A 211 -15.33 0.83 12.61
C VAL A 211 -16.54 1.36 13.37
N GLN A 212 -17.35 2.17 12.71
CA GLN A 212 -18.54 2.78 13.31
C GLN A 212 -19.65 1.73 13.48
N TRP A 213 -19.41 0.79 14.39
CA TRP A 213 -20.34 -0.25 14.76
C TRP A 213 -21.66 0.35 15.26
N ASP A 214 -22.80 -0.26 14.99
CA ASP A 214 -24.08 0.24 15.48
C ASP A 214 -24.12 0.25 17.01
N THR A 215 -23.52 -0.76 17.65
CA THR A 215 -23.31 -0.81 19.10
C THR A 215 -22.50 0.37 19.61
N ALA A 216 -21.40 0.73 18.93
CA ALA A 216 -20.55 1.85 19.33
C ALA A 216 -21.26 3.20 19.13
N ARG A 217 -22.03 3.34 18.06
CA ARG A 217 -22.86 4.53 17.79
C ARG A 217 -23.95 4.70 18.84
N ALA A 218 -24.69 3.64 19.15
CA ALA A 218 -25.74 3.65 20.17
C ALA A 218 -25.16 3.93 21.57
N GLY A 219 -23.96 3.44 21.85
CA GLY A 219 -23.26 3.66 23.12
C GLY A 219 -22.50 5.00 23.22
N GLY A 220 -22.48 5.82 22.15
CA GLY A 220 -21.84 7.13 22.13
C GLY A 220 -20.30 7.10 22.11
N TYR A 221 -19.68 5.96 21.75
CA TYR A 221 -18.21 5.82 21.67
C TYR A 221 -17.68 5.54 20.25
N ALA A 222 -18.50 5.67 19.23
CA ALA A 222 -18.03 5.59 17.85
C ALA A 222 -17.14 6.79 17.50
N HIS A 223 -15.89 6.54 17.14
CA HIS A 223 -14.97 7.61 16.77
C HIS A 223 -15.31 8.16 15.38
N PRO A 224 -15.42 9.51 15.21
CA PRO A 224 -15.86 10.12 13.94
C PRO A 224 -14.92 9.84 12.76
N GLY A 225 -13.64 9.59 13.02
CA GLY A 225 -12.67 9.20 12.00
C GLY A 225 -12.68 7.72 11.63
N GLY A 226 -13.53 6.91 12.25
CA GLY A 226 -13.66 5.49 11.92
C GLY A 226 -14.32 5.26 10.56
N ALA A 227 -14.06 4.11 9.95
CA ALA A 227 -14.74 3.70 8.72
C ALA A 227 -16.21 3.35 8.99
N SER A 228 -17.09 3.61 8.04
CA SER A 228 -18.47 3.15 8.13
C SER A 228 -18.56 1.61 7.98
N LYS A 229 -19.63 0.99 8.52
CA LYS A 229 -19.92 -0.44 8.29
C LYS A 229 -20.06 -0.75 6.78
N ALA A 230 -20.61 0.18 6.00
CA ALA A 230 -20.71 0.03 4.55
C ALA A 230 -19.33 -0.06 3.88
N GLU A 231 -18.38 0.77 4.32
CA GLU A 231 -16.99 0.70 3.84
C GLU A 231 -16.30 -0.59 4.29
N ALA A 232 -16.50 -1.03 5.53
CA ALA A 232 -15.98 -2.31 6.01
C ALA A 232 -16.48 -3.49 5.16
N LYS A 233 -17.78 -3.52 4.85
CA LYS A 233 -18.40 -4.53 3.97
C LYS A 233 -17.82 -4.46 2.54
N ARG A 234 -17.60 -3.26 2.00
CA ARG A 234 -17.02 -3.04 0.68
C ARG A 234 -15.57 -3.56 0.61
N VAL A 235 -14.75 -3.24 1.61
CA VAL A 235 -13.37 -3.72 1.71
C VAL A 235 -13.31 -5.24 1.82
N ALA A 236 -14.20 -5.84 2.62
CA ALA A 236 -14.31 -7.29 2.72
C ALA A 236 -14.73 -7.95 1.39
N ALA A 237 -15.64 -7.34 0.65
CA ALA A 237 -16.01 -7.82 -0.69
C ALA A 237 -14.81 -7.74 -1.66
N LEU A 238 -14.13 -6.60 -1.70
CA LEU A 238 -12.93 -6.40 -2.53
C LEU A 238 -11.84 -7.42 -2.20
N ALA A 239 -11.57 -7.69 -0.92
CA ALA A 239 -10.59 -8.70 -0.51
C ALA A 239 -10.97 -10.09 -1.05
N ARG A 240 -12.22 -10.51 -0.89
CA ARG A 240 -12.71 -11.80 -1.40
C ARG A 240 -12.65 -11.92 -2.92
N GLU A 241 -12.96 -10.85 -3.65
CA GLU A 241 -12.82 -10.80 -5.12
C GLU A 241 -11.37 -10.99 -5.59
N HIS A 242 -10.41 -10.77 -4.70
CA HIS A 242 -8.99 -11.01 -4.92
C HIS A 242 -8.46 -12.27 -4.20
N GLY A 243 -9.35 -13.18 -3.79
CA GLY A 243 -8.97 -14.45 -3.18
C GLY A 243 -8.41 -14.34 -1.76
N LEU A 244 -8.65 -13.21 -1.07
CA LEU A 244 -8.16 -12.97 0.29
C LEU A 244 -9.28 -13.21 1.30
N GLU A 245 -9.03 -14.07 2.29
CA GLU A 245 -9.87 -14.19 3.47
C GLU A 245 -9.73 -12.94 4.35
N VAL A 246 -10.79 -12.59 5.09
CA VAL A 246 -10.80 -11.39 5.94
C VAL A 246 -10.90 -11.79 7.41
N ILE A 247 -9.90 -11.39 8.18
CA ILE A 247 -9.80 -11.61 9.62
C ILE A 247 -9.92 -10.24 10.29
N PRO A 248 -11.06 -9.86 10.89
CA PRO A 248 -11.12 -8.62 11.66
C PRO A 248 -10.30 -8.76 12.95
N LEU A 249 -9.53 -7.71 13.27
CA LEU A 249 -8.88 -7.53 14.55
C LEU A 249 -9.68 -6.52 15.36
N ILE A 250 -10.15 -6.95 16.52
CA ILE A 250 -10.81 -6.12 17.53
C ILE A 250 -10.06 -6.34 18.84
N GLU A 251 -9.29 -5.34 19.25
CA GLU A 251 -8.51 -5.42 20.47
C GLU A 251 -9.40 -5.55 21.69
N THR A 252 -9.08 -6.51 22.54
CA THR A 252 -9.77 -6.78 23.80
C THR A 252 -8.77 -7.01 24.91
N LEU A 253 -9.21 -6.87 26.14
CA LEU A 253 -8.49 -6.92 27.40
C LEU A 253 -7.46 -5.80 27.54
N GLY A 254 -6.47 -5.69 26.65
CA GLY A 254 -5.59 -4.54 26.44
C GLY A 254 -5.98 -3.73 25.22
N HIS A 255 -5.35 -2.57 24.99
CA HIS A 255 -5.55 -1.69 23.82
C HIS A 255 -7.02 -1.25 23.58
N VAL A 256 -7.83 -1.18 24.62
CA VAL A 256 -9.29 -0.97 24.52
C VAL A 256 -9.73 0.48 24.62
N GLN A 257 -8.85 1.44 24.35
CA GLN A 257 -9.19 2.86 24.38
C GLN A 257 -10.34 3.22 23.45
N TRP A 258 -10.53 2.42 22.40
CA TRP A 258 -11.60 2.59 21.42
C TRP A 258 -13.01 2.53 22.05
N MET A 259 -13.21 1.68 23.09
CA MET A 259 -14.51 1.55 23.76
C MET A 259 -14.78 2.67 24.76
N TYR A 260 -13.80 3.50 25.06
CA TYR A 260 -13.88 4.60 26.01
C TYR A 260 -13.92 5.98 25.34
N TYR A 261 -13.91 6.02 24.03
CA TYR A 261 -13.94 7.27 23.28
C TYR A 261 -15.12 8.16 23.75
N GLY A 262 -14.89 9.48 23.84
CA GLY A 262 -15.88 10.43 24.30
C GLY A 262 -16.25 10.32 25.81
N GLY A 263 -15.50 9.53 26.58
CA GLY A 263 -15.75 9.32 28.00
C GLY A 263 -16.85 8.28 28.30
N ALA A 264 -17.20 7.45 27.32
CA ALA A 264 -18.15 6.36 27.48
C ALA A 264 -17.60 5.21 28.34
N ASN A 265 -18.48 4.33 28.82
CA ASN A 265 -18.15 3.06 29.48
C ASN A 265 -17.19 3.17 30.69
N LYS A 266 -17.19 4.30 31.43
CA LYS A 266 -16.28 4.52 32.57
C LYS A 266 -16.43 3.48 33.68
N ASP A 267 -17.61 2.92 33.84
CA ASP A 267 -17.90 1.85 34.79
C ASP A 267 -17.17 0.54 34.47
N LEU A 268 -16.68 0.40 33.23
CA LEU A 268 -15.95 -0.77 32.75
C LEU A 268 -14.41 -0.64 32.88
N PHE A 269 -13.87 0.48 33.33
CA PHE A 269 -12.42 0.65 33.51
C PHE A 269 -11.87 -0.37 34.49
N GLN A 270 -10.82 -1.09 34.11
CA GLN A 270 -10.12 -1.95 35.07
C GLN A 270 -9.38 -1.13 36.13
N ASP A 271 -8.74 -0.04 35.74
CA ASP A 271 -8.15 0.93 36.65
C ASP A 271 -9.00 2.18 36.74
N PRO A 272 -9.82 2.34 37.83
CA PRO A 272 -10.73 3.48 37.97
C PRO A 272 -10.02 4.84 38.03
N ASP A 273 -8.73 4.84 38.42
CA ASP A 273 -7.91 6.05 38.55
C ASP A 273 -7.15 6.40 37.26
N SER A 274 -7.24 5.56 36.23
CA SER A 274 -6.54 5.79 34.98
C SER A 274 -7.08 7.00 34.22
N GLN A 275 -6.19 7.89 33.80
CA GLN A 275 -6.53 9.04 32.95
C GLN A 275 -6.62 8.64 31.47
N ASN A 276 -6.05 7.50 31.10
CA ASN A 276 -6.09 6.93 29.75
C ASN A 276 -6.34 5.41 29.85
N PRO A 277 -7.58 5.00 30.13
CA PRO A 277 -7.89 3.61 30.42
C PRO A 277 -7.53 2.71 29.24
N TYR A 278 -6.83 1.63 29.57
CA TYR A 278 -6.20 0.73 28.62
C TYR A 278 -6.78 -0.68 28.65
N ALA A 279 -7.27 -1.11 29.80
CA ALA A 279 -7.89 -2.42 30.02
C ALA A 279 -9.30 -2.28 30.61
N TYR A 280 -10.15 -3.27 30.38
CA TYR A 280 -11.48 -3.34 30.98
C TYR A 280 -11.57 -4.29 32.16
N ASP A 281 -12.64 -4.16 32.97
CA ASP A 281 -12.97 -5.05 34.05
C ASP A 281 -13.64 -6.34 33.53
N THR A 282 -12.88 -7.43 33.55
CA THR A 282 -13.32 -8.75 33.09
C THR A 282 -14.37 -9.38 34.02
N LEU A 283 -14.48 -8.90 35.24
CA LEU A 283 -15.49 -9.36 36.20
C LEU A 283 -16.83 -8.62 36.09
N ASN A 284 -16.86 -7.55 35.30
CA ASN A 284 -18.11 -6.82 35.03
C ASN A 284 -18.84 -7.48 33.83
N PRO A 285 -20.03 -8.08 34.02
CA PRO A 285 -20.75 -8.73 32.94
C PRO A 285 -21.19 -7.76 31.83
N ALA A 286 -21.33 -6.47 32.13
CA ALA A 286 -21.68 -5.47 31.14
C ALA A 286 -20.55 -5.27 30.08
N THR A 287 -19.30 -5.57 30.40
CA THR A 287 -18.20 -5.59 29.43
C THR A 287 -18.56 -6.44 28.21
N TYR A 288 -19.11 -7.61 28.43
CA TYR A 288 -19.47 -8.56 27.37
C TYR A 288 -20.82 -8.22 26.76
N SER A 289 -21.88 -8.10 27.59
CA SER A 289 -23.26 -7.98 27.10
C SER A 289 -23.55 -6.63 26.42
N ARG A 290 -22.88 -5.54 26.88
CA ARG A 290 -23.09 -4.19 26.36
C ARG A 290 -22.13 -3.82 25.23
N VAL A 291 -20.90 -4.36 25.25
CA VAL A 291 -19.84 -3.93 24.32
C VAL A 291 -19.35 -5.08 23.45
N LEU A 292 -18.66 -6.09 24.02
CA LEU A 292 -17.86 -7.02 23.23
C LEU A 292 -18.70 -7.96 22.36
N PHE A 293 -19.69 -8.64 22.92
CA PHE A 293 -20.48 -9.62 22.19
C PHE A 293 -21.31 -9.01 21.06
N PRO A 294 -21.99 -7.86 21.25
CA PRO A 294 -22.64 -7.19 20.13
C PRO A 294 -21.69 -6.81 19.01
N ILE A 295 -20.50 -6.26 19.34
CA ILE A 295 -19.51 -5.86 18.34
C ILE A 295 -18.93 -7.07 17.61
N PHE A 296 -18.62 -8.16 18.29
CA PHE A 296 -18.16 -9.39 17.64
C PHE A 296 -19.21 -9.97 16.68
N LYS A 297 -20.48 -9.94 17.06
CA LYS A 297 -21.56 -10.35 16.17
C LYS A 297 -21.63 -9.48 14.93
N GLU A 298 -21.60 -8.14 15.09
CA GLU A 298 -21.58 -7.21 13.97
C GLU A 298 -20.35 -7.43 13.06
N ALA A 299 -19.18 -7.64 13.64
CA ALA A 299 -17.95 -7.89 12.89
C ALA A 299 -18.01 -9.21 12.10
N ALA A 300 -18.48 -10.29 12.74
CA ALA A 300 -18.67 -11.58 12.08
C ALA A 300 -19.60 -11.45 10.86
N GLU A 301 -20.72 -10.74 11.01
CA GLU A 301 -21.69 -10.52 9.92
C GLU A 301 -21.14 -9.60 8.82
N VAL A 302 -20.53 -8.47 9.17
CA VAL A 302 -20.03 -7.46 8.21
C VAL A 302 -18.91 -8.03 7.37
N PHE A 303 -17.98 -8.71 8.01
CA PHE A 303 -16.81 -9.28 7.33
C PHE A 303 -17.04 -10.70 6.79
N GLY A 304 -18.12 -11.38 7.18
CA GLY A 304 -18.31 -12.81 6.89
C GLY A 304 -17.10 -13.61 7.41
N ALA A 305 -16.65 -13.26 8.62
CA ALA A 305 -15.39 -13.73 9.15
C ALA A 305 -15.48 -15.20 9.60
N LYS A 306 -14.47 -15.99 9.24
CA LYS A 306 -14.28 -17.36 9.77
C LYS A 306 -13.40 -17.37 11.03
N THR A 307 -12.60 -16.34 11.20
CA THR A 307 -11.70 -16.10 12.34
C THR A 307 -11.79 -14.64 12.74
N ILE A 308 -11.81 -14.36 14.04
CA ILE A 308 -11.66 -13.00 14.61
C ILE A 308 -10.42 -13.00 15.50
N HIS A 309 -9.54 -12.05 15.27
CA HIS A 309 -8.43 -11.77 16.16
C HIS A 309 -8.90 -10.84 17.28
N ILE A 310 -8.74 -11.27 18.52
CA ILE A 310 -9.29 -10.55 19.69
C ILE A 310 -8.24 -9.73 20.44
N GLY A 311 -7.01 -9.63 19.93
CA GLY A 311 -5.92 -8.91 20.60
C GLY A 311 -5.35 -9.70 21.77
N HIS A 312 -5.57 -9.23 23.00
CA HIS A 312 -5.09 -9.81 24.26
C HIS A 312 -3.59 -9.63 24.52
N ASP A 313 -2.96 -8.70 23.81
CA ASP A 313 -1.57 -8.34 23.99
C ASP A 313 -1.38 -7.23 25.02
N GLU A 314 -0.14 -7.14 25.54
CA GLU A 314 0.38 -6.04 26.36
C GLU A 314 -0.52 -5.58 27.51
N VAL A 315 -1.35 -6.45 28.03
CA VAL A 315 -2.44 -6.15 28.97
C VAL A 315 -2.02 -5.31 30.18
N ARG A 316 -0.76 -5.41 30.61
CA ARG A 316 -0.22 -4.71 31.77
C ARG A 316 0.71 -3.52 31.45
N ASN A 317 0.72 -3.07 30.20
CA ASN A 317 1.72 -2.09 29.77
C ASN A 317 1.46 -0.65 30.26
N ARG A 318 0.21 -0.24 30.42
CA ARG A 318 -0.16 1.16 30.67
C ARG A 318 -0.96 1.38 31.93
N ASP A 319 -1.85 0.45 32.26
CA ASP A 319 -2.70 0.49 33.45
C ASP A 319 -2.20 -0.51 34.50
N ARG A 320 -2.59 -0.26 35.75
CA ARG A 320 -2.48 -1.28 36.79
C ARG A 320 -3.48 -2.40 36.46
N PHE A 321 -3.01 -3.57 36.09
CA PHE A 321 -3.88 -4.71 35.83
C PHE A 321 -3.41 -5.93 36.63
N PRO A 322 -4.26 -6.49 37.52
CA PRO A 322 -5.56 -5.98 37.94
C PRO A 322 -5.43 -4.82 38.97
N ALA A 323 -6.30 -3.80 38.85
CA ALA A 323 -6.31 -2.66 39.76
C ALA A 323 -7.42 -2.75 40.83
N ARG A 324 -8.61 -3.23 40.44
CA ARG A 324 -9.77 -3.39 41.35
C ARG A 324 -9.50 -4.45 42.41
N ALA A 325 -10.07 -4.28 43.60
CA ALA A 325 -9.86 -5.18 44.73
C ALA A 325 -10.27 -6.64 44.41
N ASN A 326 -11.44 -6.84 43.79
CA ASN A 326 -11.91 -8.16 43.35
C ASN A 326 -11.01 -8.78 42.27
N GLY A 327 -10.49 -7.97 41.35
CA GLY A 327 -9.53 -8.39 40.33
C GLY A 327 -8.19 -8.80 40.94
N LYS A 328 -7.68 -8.03 41.91
CA LYS A 328 -6.46 -8.40 42.67
C LYS A 328 -6.63 -9.72 43.41
N ALA A 329 -7.79 -9.94 44.01
CA ALA A 329 -8.10 -11.20 44.70
C ALA A 329 -8.18 -12.38 43.73
N ALA A 330 -8.69 -12.19 42.52
CA ALA A 330 -8.74 -13.23 41.47
C ALA A 330 -7.36 -13.53 40.85
N GLY A 331 -6.52 -12.52 40.69
CA GLY A 331 -5.21 -12.62 40.08
C GLY A 331 -5.24 -12.61 38.54
N PHE A 332 -4.11 -12.17 37.95
CA PHE A 332 -3.96 -11.98 36.51
C PHE A 332 -4.33 -13.24 35.70
N GLU A 333 -3.74 -14.36 36.04
CA GLU A 333 -3.91 -15.61 35.28
C GLU A 333 -5.39 -16.02 35.17
N LYS A 334 -6.12 -15.98 36.29
CA LYS A 334 -7.54 -16.30 36.30
C LYS A 334 -8.37 -15.32 35.45
N LEU A 335 -8.10 -14.03 35.58
CA LEU A 335 -8.81 -13.00 34.82
C LEU A 335 -8.56 -13.16 33.32
N PHE A 336 -7.33 -13.39 32.92
CA PHE A 336 -6.94 -13.59 31.53
C PHE A 336 -7.60 -14.84 30.92
N VAL A 337 -7.50 -15.98 31.63
CA VAL A 337 -8.08 -17.26 31.16
C VAL A 337 -9.58 -17.17 31.06
N ASP A 338 -10.26 -16.69 32.11
CA ASP A 338 -11.73 -16.59 32.12
C ASP A 338 -12.26 -15.68 31.01
N ASP A 339 -11.56 -14.57 30.75
CA ASP A 339 -11.90 -13.63 29.68
C ASP A 339 -11.71 -14.27 28.30
N THR A 340 -10.54 -14.85 28.06
CA THR A 340 -10.22 -15.52 26.80
C THR A 340 -11.19 -16.64 26.49
N VAL A 341 -11.46 -17.51 27.44
CA VAL A 341 -12.41 -18.64 27.28
C VAL A 341 -13.81 -18.14 27.02
N LYS A 342 -14.28 -17.14 27.78
CA LYS A 342 -15.62 -16.57 27.60
C LYS A 342 -15.83 -15.98 26.21
N ILE A 343 -14.84 -15.24 25.68
CA ILE A 343 -14.91 -14.68 24.32
C ILE A 343 -14.81 -15.79 23.29
N HIS A 344 -13.89 -16.75 23.47
CA HIS A 344 -13.74 -17.91 22.59
C HIS A 344 -15.05 -18.70 22.47
N ASP A 345 -15.69 -19.04 23.59
CA ASP A 345 -16.96 -19.78 23.59
C ASP A 345 -18.08 -19.02 22.87
N TYR A 346 -18.12 -17.70 23.06
CA TYR A 346 -19.08 -16.86 22.34
C TYR A 346 -18.81 -16.86 20.83
N LEU A 347 -17.57 -16.65 20.38
CA LEU A 347 -17.21 -16.69 18.96
C LEU A 347 -17.48 -18.07 18.36
N LYS A 348 -17.17 -19.15 19.08
CA LYS A 348 -17.47 -20.51 18.68
C LYS A 348 -18.97 -20.75 18.51
N SER A 349 -19.82 -20.13 19.35
CA SER A 349 -21.26 -20.19 19.20
C SER A 349 -21.77 -19.50 17.92
N LEU A 350 -20.98 -18.56 17.36
CA LEU A 350 -21.21 -17.92 16.07
C LEU A 350 -20.59 -18.69 14.89
N GLY A 351 -19.91 -19.82 15.14
CA GLY A 351 -19.16 -20.55 14.13
C GLY A 351 -17.84 -19.87 13.69
N VAL A 352 -17.28 -19.04 14.56
CA VAL A 352 -16.07 -18.24 14.30
C VAL A 352 -14.93 -18.71 15.18
N ASN A 353 -13.73 -18.87 14.61
CA ASN A 353 -12.49 -19.19 15.33
C ASN A 353 -11.93 -17.97 16.04
N THR A 354 -11.17 -18.21 17.10
CA THR A 354 -10.50 -17.18 17.89
C THR A 354 -9.00 -17.14 17.56
N MET A 355 -8.45 -15.95 17.40
CA MET A 355 -7.00 -15.71 17.32
C MET A 355 -6.59 -14.69 18.39
N ILE A 356 -5.42 -14.89 19.01
CA ILE A 356 -4.85 -13.98 20.03
C ILE A 356 -3.38 -13.70 19.75
N TRP A 357 -2.89 -12.55 20.25
CA TRP A 357 -1.44 -12.34 20.38
C TRP A 357 -0.85 -13.20 21.51
N HIS A 358 0.41 -13.54 21.41
CA HIS A 358 1.03 -14.54 22.28
C HIS A 358 1.49 -14.01 23.65
N ASP A 359 1.94 -12.76 23.74
CA ASP A 359 2.83 -12.26 24.79
C ASP A 359 2.27 -12.37 26.21
N SER A 360 0.98 -12.13 26.39
CA SER A 360 0.34 -12.21 27.71
C SER A 360 0.12 -13.64 28.21
N ALA A 361 -0.02 -14.62 27.29
CA ALA A 361 -0.33 -16.02 27.62
C ALA A 361 0.87 -16.95 27.54
N PHE A 362 1.91 -16.61 26.77
CA PHE A 362 3.03 -17.50 26.44
C PHE A 362 4.39 -16.91 26.79
N SER A 363 4.46 -15.82 27.57
CA SER A 363 5.74 -15.31 28.08
C SER A 363 6.41 -16.34 29.01
N ASP A 364 7.73 -16.27 29.14
CA ASP A 364 8.51 -17.24 29.97
C ASP A 364 7.99 -17.34 31.40
N SER A 365 7.40 -16.29 31.94
CA SER A 365 6.87 -16.27 33.30
C SER A 365 5.57 -17.06 33.51
N VAL A 366 4.81 -17.36 32.45
CA VAL A 366 3.48 -17.98 32.53
C VAL A 366 3.30 -19.20 31.61
N ILE A 367 4.20 -19.44 30.69
CA ILE A 367 4.07 -20.51 29.67
C ILE A 367 3.96 -21.92 30.27
N ALA A 368 4.44 -22.11 31.47
CA ALA A 368 4.37 -23.41 32.17
C ALA A 368 2.96 -23.74 32.68
N THR A 369 2.11 -22.75 32.91
CA THR A 369 0.82 -22.93 33.60
C THR A 369 -0.37 -22.40 32.80
N LEU A 370 -0.29 -21.21 32.24
CA LEU A 370 -1.42 -20.51 31.63
C LEU A 370 -1.92 -21.19 30.35
N PRO A 371 -1.06 -21.57 29.38
CA PRO A 371 -1.52 -22.19 28.12
C PRO A 371 -2.25 -23.53 28.31
N ALA A 372 -1.97 -24.25 29.40
CA ALA A 372 -2.64 -25.51 29.70
C ALA A 372 -4.15 -25.31 30.00
N LYS A 373 -4.56 -24.09 30.35
CA LYS A 373 -5.93 -23.71 30.69
C LYS A 373 -6.71 -23.13 29.51
N LEU A 374 -6.07 -22.91 28.38
CA LEU A 374 -6.67 -22.36 27.17
C LEU A 374 -7.13 -23.47 26.21
N PRO A 375 -8.29 -23.30 25.52
CA PRO A 375 -8.70 -24.15 24.42
C PRO A 375 -7.64 -24.27 23.34
N LYS A 376 -7.36 -25.50 22.87
CA LYS A 376 -6.27 -25.78 21.93
C LYS A 376 -6.60 -25.41 20.48
N ASP A 377 -7.84 -25.07 20.18
CA ASP A 377 -8.31 -24.57 18.88
C ASP A 377 -8.14 -23.04 18.72
N ILE A 378 -7.70 -22.34 19.77
CA ILE A 378 -7.32 -20.93 19.69
C ILE A 378 -6.04 -20.81 18.84
N GLN A 379 -6.11 -19.98 17.81
CA GLN A 379 -4.95 -19.63 16.99
C GLN A 379 -4.08 -18.60 17.72
N VAL A 380 -2.75 -18.75 17.67
CA VAL A 380 -1.83 -17.88 18.37
C VAL A 380 -0.94 -17.16 17.37
N ALA A 381 -0.98 -15.83 17.35
CA ALA A 381 -0.07 -15.00 16.57
C ALA A 381 1.14 -14.62 17.43
N TYR A 382 2.28 -15.24 17.14
CA TYR A 382 3.54 -14.96 17.82
C TYR A 382 4.26 -13.81 17.16
N TRP A 383 4.27 -12.63 17.78
CA TRP A 383 5.01 -11.48 17.28
C TRP A 383 6.41 -11.37 17.88
N ASN A 384 7.37 -11.10 17.02
CA ASN A 384 8.72 -10.69 17.36
C ASN A 384 9.28 -9.90 16.17
N TYR A 385 9.69 -8.68 16.38
CA TYR A 385 10.08 -7.77 15.31
C TYR A 385 11.59 -7.60 15.17
N ALA A 386 12.37 -8.17 16.08
CA ALA A 386 13.82 -8.18 15.95
C ALA A 386 14.27 -9.14 14.83
N PRO A 387 15.24 -8.75 13.99
CA PRO A 387 15.89 -9.68 13.06
C PRO A 387 16.53 -10.86 13.80
N GLY A 388 16.40 -12.06 13.25
CA GLY A 388 16.95 -13.26 13.86
C GLY A 388 16.94 -14.44 12.89
N THR A 389 17.58 -15.54 13.29
CA THR A 389 17.58 -16.80 12.55
C THR A 389 16.69 -17.85 13.20
N ASP A 390 16.54 -17.77 14.51
CA ASP A 390 15.79 -18.74 15.33
C ASP A 390 14.83 -17.99 16.27
N TYR A 391 13.63 -18.51 16.39
CA TYR A 391 12.56 -17.95 17.20
C TYR A 391 11.96 -19.05 18.08
N ASP A 392 12.67 -19.39 19.16
CA ASP A 392 12.37 -20.52 20.02
C ASP A 392 10.97 -20.49 20.63
N MET A 393 10.46 -19.30 20.97
CA MET A 393 9.12 -19.19 21.54
C MET A 393 8.03 -19.63 20.55
N LEU A 394 8.17 -19.34 19.27
CA LEU A 394 7.26 -19.85 18.24
C LEU A 394 7.24 -21.37 18.23
N VAL A 395 8.43 -22.00 18.26
CA VAL A 395 8.58 -23.47 18.30
C VAL A 395 7.94 -24.05 19.56
N ARG A 396 8.13 -23.41 20.71
CA ARG A 396 7.53 -23.81 21.98
C ARG A 396 6.00 -23.75 21.95
N ILE A 397 5.43 -22.68 21.39
CA ILE A 397 3.96 -22.52 21.26
C ILE A 397 3.39 -23.62 20.37
N ALA A 398 4.00 -23.87 19.21
CA ALA A 398 3.61 -24.97 18.33
C ALA A 398 3.70 -26.34 19.04
N GLY A 399 4.77 -26.56 19.81
CA GLY A 399 4.96 -27.77 20.62
C GLY A 399 3.91 -27.98 21.72
N LEU A 400 3.25 -26.91 22.17
CA LEU A 400 2.13 -26.99 23.11
C LEU A 400 0.81 -27.36 22.43
N GLY A 401 0.79 -27.56 21.10
CA GLY A 401 -0.37 -28.01 20.32
C GLY A 401 -1.33 -26.90 19.92
N PHE A 402 -0.91 -25.65 19.90
CA PHE A 402 -1.68 -24.54 19.36
C PHE A 402 -1.40 -24.33 17.87
N PRO A 403 -2.41 -24.00 17.04
CA PRO A 403 -2.17 -23.46 15.71
C PRO A 403 -1.47 -22.11 15.83
N VAL A 404 -0.22 -21.99 15.35
CA VAL A 404 0.57 -20.77 15.53
C VAL A 404 0.90 -20.10 14.21
N LEU A 405 0.85 -18.77 14.16
CA LEU A 405 1.37 -17.94 13.08
C LEU A 405 2.55 -17.12 13.62
N GLY A 406 3.63 -17.02 12.85
CA GLY A 406 4.66 -16.03 13.13
C GLY A 406 4.24 -14.65 12.64
N ALA A 407 4.37 -13.62 13.47
CA ALA A 407 3.99 -12.25 13.12
C ALA A 407 5.22 -11.35 13.04
N SER A 408 5.58 -10.93 11.83
CA SER A 408 6.72 -10.07 11.50
C SER A 408 6.31 -8.62 11.29
N TRP A 409 7.29 -7.70 11.25
CA TRP A 409 7.08 -6.30 10.90
C TRP A 409 8.13 -5.82 9.88
N ASP A 410 8.53 -4.55 9.90
CA ASP A 410 9.25 -3.85 8.82
C ASP A 410 10.78 -4.02 8.82
N GLU A 411 11.36 -4.57 9.87
CA GLU A 411 12.81 -4.78 9.96
C GLU A 411 13.32 -5.84 8.96
N ALA A 412 14.40 -5.50 8.28
CA ALA A 412 15.04 -6.40 7.32
C ALA A 412 15.57 -7.66 8.01
N GLY A 413 15.31 -8.83 7.43
CA GLY A 413 15.71 -10.14 8.00
C GLY A 413 14.72 -10.71 9.02
N ASN A 414 13.79 -9.92 9.55
CA ASN A 414 12.79 -10.40 10.51
C ASN A 414 11.82 -11.39 9.86
N ALA A 415 11.16 -10.99 8.77
CA ALA A 415 10.19 -11.85 8.08
C ALA A 415 10.82 -13.14 7.55
N GLU A 416 12.04 -13.06 7.01
CA GLU A 416 12.77 -14.20 6.46
C GLU A 416 13.16 -15.22 7.55
N GLY A 417 13.70 -14.74 8.67
CA GLY A 417 14.10 -15.61 9.78
C GLY A 417 12.90 -16.26 10.47
N LEU A 418 11.87 -15.47 10.72
CA LEU A 418 10.64 -15.95 11.36
C LEU A 418 9.90 -16.97 10.49
N ALA A 419 9.84 -16.75 9.15
CA ALA A 419 9.22 -17.69 8.23
C ALA A 419 9.94 -19.05 8.19
N ARG A 420 11.30 -19.08 8.24
CA ARG A 420 12.05 -20.32 8.35
C ARG A 420 11.75 -21.05 9.67
N SER A 421 11.69 -20.32 10.78
CA SER A 421 11.31 -20.91 12.07
C SER A 421 9.88 -21.44 12.08
N ALA A 422 8.94 -20.73 11.45
CA ALA A 422 7.55 -21.14 11.30
C ALA A 422 7.43 -22.42 10.45
N GLN A 423 8.13 -22.49 9.33
CA GLN A 423 8.15 -23.70 8.50
C GLN A 423 8.72 -24.90 9.26
N LYS A 424 9.87 -24.73 9.95
CA LYS A 424 10.51 -25.78 10.75
C LYS A 424 9.62 -26.27 11.89
N ALA A 425 8.85 -25.38 12.51
CA ALA A 425 7.92 -25.72 13.59
C ALA A 425 6.59 -26.35 13.11
N GLY A 426 6.34 -26.42 11.79
CA GLY A 426 5.05 -26.84 11.25
C GLY A 426 3.94 -25.86 11.61
N ALA A 427 4.26 -24.58 11.69
CA ALA A 427 3.30 -23.53 12.02
C ALA A 427 2.20 -23.40 10.95
N LEU A 428 1.05 -22.86 11.35
CA LEU A 428 -0.08 -22.62 10.46
C LEU A 428 0.29 -21.64 9.33
N GLY A 429 1.10 -20.63 9.63
CA GLY A 429 1.51 -19.65 8.66
C GLY A 429 2.25 -18.46 9.24
N MET A 430 2.14 -17.35 8.51
CA MET A 430 2.79 -16.08 8.85
C MET A 430 1.80 -14.90 8.70
N LEU A 431 2.02 -13.89 9.51
CA LEU A 431 1.31 -12.62 9.49
C LEU A 431 2.33 -11.47 9.36
N GLN A 432 2.21 -10.66 8.31
CA GLN A 432 2.94 -9.40 8.20
C GLN A 432 2.13 -8.30 8.87
N THR A 433 2.57 -7.86 10.03
CA THR A 433 1.91 -6.80 10.78
C THR A 433 2.17 -5.42 10.19
N ARG A 434 1.38 -4.48 10.63
CA ARG A 434 1.50 -3.07 10.29
C ARG A 434 1.10 -2.23 11.50
N TRP A 435 2.04 -1.45 12.04
CA TRP A 435 1.80 -0.61 13.22
C TRP A 435 1.96 0.88 12.92
N THR A 436 1.99 1.24 11.65
CA THR A 436 2.15 2.59 11.15
C THR A 436 0.94 3.01 10.32
N GLY A 437 0.60 4.28 10.32
CA GLY A 437 -0.60 4.80 9.66
C GLY A 437 -1.86 4.58 10.47
N TYR A 438 -1.69 4.46 11.78
CA TYR A 438 -2.80 4.29 12.68
C TYR A 438 -3.69 5.53 12.68
N PHE A 439 -4.95 5.28 12.88
CA PHE A 439 -6.06 6.19 13.04
C PHE A 439 -5.68 7.65 13.37
N GLY A 440 -6.06 8.57 12.50
CA GLY A 440 -5.83 10.00 12.68
C GLY A 440 -4.45 10.52 12.31
N ASN A 441 -3.51 9.67 11.88
CA ASN A 441 -2.22 10.11 11.36
C ASN A 441 -2.05 9.78 9.88
N PRO A 442 -2.67 10.55 8.96
CA PRO A 442 -2.58 10.32 7.53
C PRO A 442 -1.17 10.41 6.96
N SER A 443 -0.26 11.16 7.61
CA SER A 443 1.12 11.33 7.15
C SER A 443 1.92 10.02 7.13
N ILE A 444 1.59 9.10 8.01
CA ILE A 444 2.27 7.82 8.09
C ILE A 444 1.99 6.95 6.85
N TRP A 445 0.81 7.07 6.25
CA TRP A 445 0.47 6.43 4.98
C TRP A 445 1.31 6.94 3.82
N ASP A 446 1.52 8.23 3.78
CA ASP A 446 2.14 8.91 2.66
C ASP A 446 3.67 8.84 2.72
N GLY A 447 4.26 8.52 3.87
CA GLY A 447 5.71 8.52 4.08
C GLY A 447 6.37 7.14 4.14
N GLN A 448 5.60 6.06 4.21
CA GLN A 448 6.18 4.76 4.54
C GLN A 448 6.13 3.75 3.39
N ALA A 449 7.04 3.91 2.44
CA ALA A 449 7.44 2.80 1.58
C ALA A 449 7.99 1.60 2.39
N GLN A 450 8.52 1.85 3.59
CA GLN A 450 8.98 0.79 4.50
C GLN A 450 7.93 -0.29 4.69
N GLN A 451 6.67 0.07 4.97
CA GLN A 451 5.59 -0.90 5.10
C GLN A 451 5.30 -1.62 3.77
N GLY A 452 5.34 -0.92 2.64
CA GLY A 452 5.20 -1.53 1.31
C GLY A 452 6.34 -2.49 0.99
N VAL A 453 7.58 -2.10 1.32
CA VAL A 453 8.77 -2.93 1.22
C VAL A 453 8.64 -4.17 2.11
N ALA A 454 8.11 -4.00 3.33
CA ALA A 454 7.87 -5.11 4.26
C ALA A 454 6.87 -6.11 3.68
N TYR A 455 5.76 -5.68 3.07
CA TYR A 455 4.83 -6.60 2.40
C TYR A 455 5.50 -7.39 1.27
N VAL A 456 6.35 -6.76 0.47
CA VAL A 456 7.04 -7.43 -0.64
C VAL A 456 8.04 -8.47 -0.13
N ARG A 457 8.86 -8.14 0.89
CA ARG A 457 9.82 -9.06 1.50
C ARG A 457 9.12 -10.22 2.18
N ALA A 458 8.12 -9.93 2.99
CA ALA A 458 7.34 -10.93 3.70
C ALA A 458 6.65 -11.91 2.73
N ALA A 459 6.07 -11.42 1.64
CA ALA A 459 5.47 -12.27 0.61
C ALA A 459 6.46 -13.30 0.06
N GLY A 460 7.69 -12.86 -0.26
CA GLY A 460 8.77 -13.75 -0.69
C GLY A 460 9.07 -14.84 0.33
N ALA A 461 9.26 -14.43 1.60
CA ALA A 461 9.59 -15.32 2.70
C ALA A 461 8.44 -16.28 3.08
N PHE A 462 7.19 -15.82 3.06
CA PHE A 462 6.03 -16.64 3.43
C PHE A 462 5.71 -17.70 2.38
N TRP A 463 5.94 -17.37 1.11
CA TRP A 463 5.76 -18.31 0.01
C TRP A 463 6.88 -19.34 -0.07
N ASN A 464 8.12 -18.89 0.07
CA ASN A 464 9.31 -19.73 -0.04
C ASN A 464 10.40 -19.26 0.96
N PRO A 465 10.36 -19.74 2.22
CA PRO A 465 11.30 -19.31 3.26
C PRO A 465 12.78 -19.58 2.94
N GLU A 466 13.07 -20.54 2.05
CA GLU A 466 14.42 -20.88 1.61
C GLU A 466 14.93 -20.01 0.45
N ALA A 467 14.07 -19.19 -0.13
CA ALA A 467 14.47 -18.28 -1.20
C ALA A 467 15.41 -17.19 -0.68
N LYS A 468 16.21 -16.63 -1.58
CA LYS A 468 16.99 -15.43 -1.26
C LYS A 468 16.04 -14.27 -0.97
N ALA A 469 16.46 -13.41 -0.04
CA ALA A 469 15.73 -12.20 0.27
C ALA A 469 15.44 -11.38 -1.00
N VAL A 470 14.27 -10.77 -1.05
CA VAL A 470 13.86 -9.96 -2.21
C VAL A 470 14.73 -8.71 -2.29
N VAL A 471 15.45 -8.58 -3.39
CA VAL A 471 16.16 -7.33 -3.73
C VAL A 471 15.21 -6.37 -4.46
N ASN A 472 15.48 -5.07 -4.41
CA ASN A 472 14.64 -4.04 -5.05
C ASN A 472 13.16 -4.04 -4.62
N ALA A 473 12.87 -4.45 -3.39
CA ALA A 473 11.51 -4.57 -2.88
C ALA A 473 10.72 -3.25 -2.97
N GLU A 474 11.38 -2.11 -2.82
CA GLU A 474 10.74 -0.79 -2.99
C GLU A 474 10.29 -0.55 -4.43
N SER A 475 11.12 -0.86 -5.42
CA SER A 475 10.76 -0.73 -6.84
C SER A 475 9.58 -1.64 -7.19
N ILE A 476 9.58 -2.87 -6.67
CA ILE A 476 8.50 -3.83 -6.84
C ILE A 476 7.20 -3.32 -6.19
N TYR A 477 7.28 -2.82 -4.96
CA TYR A 477 6.13 -2.24 -4.28
C TYR A 477 5.52 -1.08 -5.09
N ARG A 478 6.35 -0.13 -5.53
CA ARG A 478 5.91 1.02 -6.30
C ARG A 478 5.23 0.63 -7.61
N ASP A 479 5.82 -0.33 -8.32
CA ASP A 479 5.28 -0.79 -9.60
C ASP A 479 3.98 -1.58 -9.45
N LEU A 480 3.80 -2.33 -8.37
CA LEU A 480 2.56 -3.02 -8.06
C LEU A 480 1.47 -2.07 -7.53
N TYR A 481 1.85 -1.08 -6.72
CA TYR A 481 0.92 -0.12 -6.14
C TYR A 481 0.35 0.86 -7.18
N ALA A 482 1.19 1.31 -8.10
CA ALA A 482 0.82 2.25 -9.15
C ALA A 482 1.48 1.86 -10.48
N PRO A 483 1.00 0.79 -11.12
CA PRO A 483 1.61 0.25 -12.34
C PRO A 483 1.54 1.23 -13.50
N VAL A 484 2.66 1.34 -14.24
CA VAL A 484 2.77 2.18 -15.44
C VAL A 484 2.82 1.32 -16.71
N ALA A 485 2.42 1.91 -17.85
CA ALA A 485 2.47 1.22 -19.13
C ALA A 485 3.91 0.94 -19.58
N TYR A 486 4.16 -0.25 -20.11
CA TYR A 486 5.47 -0.64 -20.66
C TYR A 486 5.80 0.10 -21.96
N ARG A 487 4.79 0.33 -22.82
CA ARG A 487 4.99 1.09 -24.04
C ARG A 487 4.90 2.57 -23.73
N GLY A 488 5.86 3.32 -24.24
CA GLY A 488 5.72 4.75 -24.33
C GLY A 488 4.50 5.11 -25.17
N THR A 489 3.74 6.06 -24.68
CA THR A 489 2.69 6.67 -25.44
C THR A 489 3.27 7.90 -26.08
N ALA A 490 3.07 8.11 -27.38
CA ALA A 490 3.48 9.35 -28.03
C ALA A 490 2.96 10.55 -27.24
N GLY A 491 3.70 11.64 -27.21
CA GLY A 491 3.34 12.80 -26.43
C GLY A 491 4.25 14.00 -26.75
N ALA A 492 4.49 14.84 -25.77
CA ALA A 492 5.34 15.98 -25.95
C ALA A 492 6.01 16.41 -24.66
N THR A 493 7.31 16.74 -24.69
CA THR A 493 7.96 17.50 -23.62
C THR A 493 7.60 18.96 -23.71
N VAL A 494 7.44 19.60 -22.57
CA VAL A 494 7.18 21.04 -22.43
C VAL A 494 8.43 21.69 -21.85
N SER A 495 9.07 22.57 -22.60
CA SER A 495 10.23 23.32 -22.11
C SER A 495 9.81 24.39 -21.12
N LEU A 496 10.41 24.38 -19.94
CA LEU A 496 10.15 25.38 -18.91
C LEU A 496 11.07 26.61 -19.03
N ARG A 497 11.96 26.66 -20.02
CA ARG A 497 13.01 27.69 -20.14
C ARG A 497 12.46 29.12 -20.06
N ALA A 498 11.37 29.42 -20.76
CA ALA A 498 10.77 30.76 -20.77
C ALA A 498 10.03 31.12 -19.48
N ALA A 499 9.61 30.11 -18.72
CA ALA A 499 8.86 30.26 -17.47
C ALA A 499 9.73 30.05 -16.23
N ALA A 500 11.00 29.64 -16.40
CA ALA A 500 11.89 29.34 -15.28
C ALA A 500 12.13 30.57 -14.41
N THR A 501 11.96 30.41 -13.12
CA THR A 501 12.17 31.44 -12.10
C THR A 501 13.48 31.23 -11.37
N ARG A 502 14.10 30.04 -11.52
CA ARG A 502 15.39 29.66 -10.93
C ARG A 502 16.20 28.79 -11.89
N SER A 503 17.52 28.93 -11.82
CA SER A 503 18.47 27.96 -12.35
C SER A 503 18.47 26.69 -11.47
N LEU A 504 18.91 25.57 -12.02
CA LEU A 504 19.22 24.36 -11.26
C LEU A 504 20.57 24.45 -10.54
N THR A 505 21.46 25.33 -11.02
CA THR A 505 22.74 25.66 -10.39
C THR A 505 22.61 26.96 -9.58
N ASP A 506 23.48 27.14 -8.61
CA ASP A 506 23.45 28.25 -7.65
C ASP A 506 24.85 28.91 -7.49
N ASP A 507 25.46 29.24 -8.61
CA ASP A 507 26.83 29.74 -8.64
C ASP A 507 26.98 31.16 -8.06
N ASP A 508 25.91 31.95 -8.03
CA ASP A 508 25.88 33.34 -7.57
C ASP A 508 24.91 33.57 -6.38
N GLU A 509 24.51 32.49 -5.69
CA GLU A 509 23.54 32.51 -4.59
C GLU A 509 22.15 33.07 -4.98
N LYS A 510 21.83 33.11 -6.28
CA LYS A 510 20.53 33.52 -6.84
C LYS A 510 19.84 32.41 -7.60
N GLY A 511 20.52 31.25 -7.73
CA GLY A 511 20.05 30.07 -8.42
C GLY A 511 19.10 29.24 -7.55
N TRP A 512 19.28 27.94 -7.54
CA TRP A 512 18.37 26.93 -6.97
C TRP A 512 17.66 27.38 -5.68
N ILE A 513 18.31 27.32 -4.55
CA ILE A 513 17.74 27.75 -3.25
C ILE A 513 18.53 28.91 -2.61
N GLY A 514 19.48 29.49 -3.31
CA GLY A 514 20.29 30.59 -2.82
C GLY A 514 21.27 30.20 -1.70
N LYS A 515 21.89 29.00 -1.81
CA LYS A 515 22.83 28.46 -0.80
C LYS A 515 24.21 28.16 -1.36
N GLY A 516 24.46 28.55 -2.61
CA GLY A 516 25.74 28.38 -3.27
C GLY A 516 25.90 27.03 -4.01
N PRO A 517 27.02 26.85 -4.67
CA PRO A 517 27.25 25.76 -5.63
C PRO A 517 27.35 24.38 -4.98
N ASP A 518 27.60 24.30 -3.70
CA ASP A 518 27.75 23.02 -3.00
C ASP A 518 26.41 22.35 -2.71
N ILE A 519 25.31 23.14 -2.67
CA ILE A 519 23.97 22.68 -2.30
C ILE A 519 22.98 23.05 -3.40
N ASP A 520 23.12 22.45 -4.58
CA ASP A 520 22.22 22.68 -5.71
C ASP A 520 21.94 21.40 -6.52
N LEU A 521 21.23 21.52 -7.63
CA LEU A 521 20.87 20.42 -8.52
C LEU A 521 21.79 20.29 -9.75
N ARG A 522 23.07 20.72 -9.69
CA ARG A 522 24.02 20.64 -10.83
C ARG A 522 24.26 19.22 -11.33
N SER A 523 24.02 18.19 -10.50
CA SER A 523 24.08 16.79 -10.91
C SER A 523 22.91 16.35 -11.79
N LEU A 524 21.79 17.08 -11.79
CA LEU A 524 20.68 16.88 -12.72
C LEU A 524 20.99 17.54 -14.07
N LYS A 525 21.28 16.73 -15.07
CA LYS A 525 21.64 17.22 -16.42
C LYS A 525 20.48 18.00 -17.04
N THR A 526 20.81 19.03 -17.83
CA THR A 526 19.84 19.77 -18.65
C THR A 526 19.61 19.11 -20.01
N GLY A 527 18.50 19.47 -20.68
CA GLY A 527 18.09 18.95 -21.98
C GLY A 527 17.04 17.83 -21.87
N VAL A 528 16.69 17.27 -23.02
CA VAL A 528 15.74 16.15 -23.07
C VAL A 528 16.41 14.88 -22.62
N GLN A 529 15.92 14.30 -21.55
CA GLN A 529 16.50 13.11 -20.95
C GLN A 529 15.43 12.16 -20.38
N GLN A 530 15.84 10.90 -20.17
CA GLN A 530 15.05 9.89 -19.52
C GLN A 530 15.19 10.03 -18.01
N ILE A 531 14.06 10.21 -17.30
CA ILE A 531 14.01 10.24 -15.83
C ILE A 531 12.87 9.30 -15.40
N GLY A 532 13.20 8.27 -14.65
CA GLY A 532 12.25 7.22 -14.33
C GLY A 532 11.62 6.64 -15.60
N ALA A 533 10.29 6.55 -15.61
CA ALA A 533 9.54 6.01 -16.74
C ALA A 533 9.20 7.04 -17.84
N TYR A 534 9.72 8.27 -17.77
CA TYR A 534 9.29 9.38 -18.65
C TYR A 534 10.46 10.12 -19.26
N LYS A 535 10.24 10.77 -20.40
CA LYS A 535 11.17 11.75 -20.96
C LYS A 535 10.75 13.15 -20.53
N PHE A 536 11.72 13.97 -20.14
CA PHE A 536 11.51 15.37 -19.76
C PHE A 536 12.52 16.28 -20.46
N ASP A 537 12.11 17.50 -20.81
CA ASP A 537 13.02 18.60 -21.13
C ASP A 537 13.32 19.36 -19.83
N VAL A 538 14.49 19.13 -19.28
CA VAL A 538 14.99 19.80 -18.08
C VAL A 538 15.75 21.05 -18.52
N SER A 539 15.16 22.23 -18.30
CA SER A 539 15.71 23.49 -18.82
C SER A 539 15.78 24.62 -17.79
N GLY A 540 15.39 24.33 -16.54
CA GLY A 540 15.34 25.25 -15.41
C GLY A 540 14.25 24.83 -14.43
N ALA A 541 14.00 25.64 -13.43
CA ALA A 541 12.98 25.40 -12.40
C ALA A 541 11.96 26.53 -12.33
N VAL A 542 10.68 26.20 -12.34
CA VAL A 542 9.60 27.10 -11.99
C VAL A 542 9.34 26.94 -10.49
N MET A 543 10.08 27.69 -9.70
CA MET A 543 9.94 27.75 -8.24
C MET A 543 9.01 28.90 -7.87
N LEU A 544 8.04 28.66 -7.03
CA LEU A 544 7.11 29.66 -6.54
C LEU A 544 7.44 30.10 -5.10
N ARG A 545 6.88 31.22 -4.70
CA ARG A 545 7.04 31.78 -3.36
C ARG A 545 6.44 30.84 -2.31
N GLY A 546 7.19 30.59 -1.25
CA GLY A 546 6.73 30.02 0.00
C GLY A 546 6.94 30.99 1.16
N ALA A 547 6.53 30.63 2.36
CA ALA A 547 6.75 31.45 3.56
C ALA A 547 8.20 31.40 4.06
N ARG A 548 8.98 30.38 3.67
CA ARG A 548 10.38 30.21 4.08
C ARG A 548 11.33 30.43 2.90
N GLY A 549 12.42 31.10 3.19
CA GLY A 549 13.78 30.97 2.70
C GLY A 549 14.05 31.19 1.22
N ALA A 550 13.15 31.66 0.41
CA ALA A 550 13.51 32.00 -0.94
C ALA A 550 14.20 33.35 -1.01
N VAL A 551 15.41 33.34 -1.54
CA VAL A 551 16.13 34.58 -1.88
C VAL A 551 15.47 35.21 -3.11
N GLY A 552 15.08 36.49 -3.02
CA GLY A 552 14.53 37.28 -4.12
C GLY A 552 13.02 37.11 -4.37
N ASP A 553 12.53 37.85 -5.35
CA ASP A 553 11.10 37.88 -5.70
C ASP A 553 10.69 36.68 -6.52
N LEU A 554 10.06 35.70 -5.87
CA LEU A 554 9.42 34.59 -6.56
C LEU A 554 7.93 34.87 -6.76
N PRO A 555 7.36 34.49 -7.93
CA PRO A 555 5.93 34.64 -8.17
C PRO A 555 5.12 33.69 -7.30
N THR A 556 3.84 33.99 -7.10
CA THR A 556 2.89 33.10 -6.42
C THR A 556 2.23 32.11 -7.37
N ASN A 557 2.30 32.36 -8.66
CA ASN A 557 1.81 31.46 -9.72
C ASN A 557 2.59 31.67 -11.03
N VAL A 558 2.60 30.64 -11.86
CA VAL A 558 3.13 30.66 -13.22
C VAL A 558 2.23 29.82 -14.11
N THR A 559 1.82 30.39 -15.25
CA THR A 559 0.97 29.72 -16.25
C THR A 559 1.79 29.30 -17.46
N LEU A 560 1.62 28.05 -17.86
CA LEU A 560 2.18 27.45 -19.08
C LEU A 560 1.09 27.29 -20.11
N GLU A 561 1.24 27.87 -21.29
CA GLU A 561 0.32 27.67 -22.42
C GLU A 561 0.60 26.31 -23.08
N ILE A 562 -0.39 25.44 -23.11
CA ILE A 562 -0.25 24.06 -23.59
C ILE A 562 -0.84 23.88 -24.99
N GLY A 563 -2.08 24.23 -25.20
CA GLY A 563 -2.73 24.16 -26.51
C GLY A 563 -2.86 22.75 -27.10
N ARG A 564 -2.80 21.69 -26.30
CA ARG A 564 -2.78 20.30 -26.78
C ARG A 564 -3.66 19.38 -25.96
N LYS A 565 -4.10 18.26 -26.56
CA LYS A 565 -4.71 17.15 -25.86
C LYS A 565 -3.63 16.31 -25.18
N ALA A 566 -3.98 15.68 -24.08
CA ALA A 566 -3.15 14.68 -23.41
C ALA A 566 -4.03 13.67 -22.65
N ASP A 567 -3.62 12.43 -22.60
CA ASP A 567 -4.28 11.39 -21.78
C ASP A 567 -3.86 11.49 -20.33
N ALA A 568 -2.62 11.93 -20.11
CA ALA A 568 -2.05 12.20 -18.80
C ALA A 568 -0.94 13.27 -18.89
N VAL A 569 -0.58 13.83 -17.74
CA VAL A 569 0.54 14.78 -17.60
C VAL A 569 1.48 14.23 -16.53
N ALA A 570 2.76 14.11 -16.87
CA ALA A 570 3.81 13.79 -15.91
C ALA A 570 4.49 15.07 -15.44
N PHE A 571 4.49 15.31 -14.13
CA PHE A 571 5.16 16.43 -13.48
C PHE A 571 6.41 15.93 -12.76
N LEU A 572 7.60 16.37 -13.19
CA LEU A 572 8.85 16.23 -12.47
C LEU A 572 8.96 17.44 -11.55
N HIS A 573 8.68 17.28 -10.27
CA HIS A 573 8.51 18.40 -9.35
C HIS A 573 8.98 18.09 -7.92
N THR A 574 9.26 19.13 -7.17
CA THR A 574 9.73 19.05 -5.78
C THR A 574 9.40 20.34 -5.03
N THR A 575 9.91 20.49 -3.82
CA THR A 575 9.92 21.78 -3.12
C THR A 575 11.34 22.15 -2.71
N GLY A 576 11.65 23.43 -2.73
CA GLY A 576 12.95 23.93 -2.26
C GLY A 576 13.11 23.79 -0.74
N TRP A 577 12.02 23.94 0.01
CA TRP A 577 11.99 23.82 1.47
C TRP A 577 10.90 22.82 1.89
N PRO A 578 11.13 22.04 2.97
CA PRO A 578 10.11 21.09 3.45
C PRO A 578 8.98 21.80 4.21
N SER A 579 7.80 21.20 4.22
CA SER A 579 6.77 21.48 5.21
C SER A 579 6.96 20.58 6.44
N ALA A 580 6.77 21.16 7.62
CA ALA A 580 6.72 20.41 8.88
C ALA A 580 5.33 19.81 9.15
N VAL A 581 4.31 20.21 8.37
CA VAL A 581 2.92 19.78 8.54
C VAL A 581 2.62 18.72 7.49
N ALA A 582 2.31 17.54 7.94
CA ALA A 582 1.92 16.44 7.09
C ALA A 582 0.61 16.73 6.33
N ARG A 583 0.59 16.42 5.04
CA ARG A 583 -0.56 16.67 4.14
C ARG A 583 -0.99 18.14 4.07
N GLU A 584 -0.08 19.06 4.41
CA GLU A 584 -0.32 20.48 4.17
C GLU A 584 -0.54 20.69 2.66
N ASN A 585 -1.65 21.32 2.29
CA ASN A 585 -1.82 21.80 0.92
C ASN A 585 -0.90 22.98 0.70
N ILE A 586 0.19 22.79 -0.07
CA ILE A 586 1.22 23.80 -0.31
C ILE A 586 1.01 24.56 -1.61
N GLY A 587 0.14 24.07 -2.47
CA GLY A 587 -0.14 24.61 -3.79
C GLY A 587 -1.05 23.70 -4.60
N GLN A 588 -1.15 24.01 -5.89
CA GLN A 588 -1.97 23.22 -6.81
C GLN A 588 -1.55 23.42 -8.26
N TYR A 589 -1.89 22.45 -9.11
CA TYR A 589 -1.98 22.66 -10.56
C TYR A 589 -3.41 22.97 -10.92
N GLU A 590 -3.63 24.10 -11.61
CA GLU A 590 -4.92 24.44 -12.24
C GLU A 590 -4.83 24.12 -13.73
N ILE A 591 -5.70 23.26 -14.21
CA ILE A 591 -5.74 22.80 -15.59
C ILE A 591 -6.98 23.44 -16.26
N GLU A 592 -6.74 24.35 -17.18
CA GLU A 592 -7.79 25.02 -17.97
C GLU A 592 -7.92 24.37 -19.33
N TYR A 593 -9.13 24.05 -19.71
CA TYR A 593 -9.46 23.43 -21.00
C TYR A 593 -10.01 24.43 -22.01
N ALA A 594 -9.93 24.07 -23.29
CA ALA A 594 -10.47 24.89 -24.38
C ALA A 594 -11.99 25.05 -24.32
N ASP A 595 -12.73 24.16 -23.66
CA ASP A 595 -14.17 24.26 -23.41
C ASP A 595 -14.51 25.21 -22.24
N GLY A 596 -13.51 25.89 -21.67
CA GLY A 596 -13.67 26.82 -20.55
C GLY A 596 -13.76 26.16 -19.17
N SER A 597 -13.78 24.82 -19.10
CA SER A 597 -13.78 24.14 -17.81
C SER A 597 -12.39 24.16 -17.17
N ARG A 598 -12.37 24.04 -15.83
CA ARG A 598 -11.15 23.99 -15.03
C ARG A 598 -11.16 22.79 -14.09
N LEU A 599 -9.99 22.17 -13.91
CA LEU A 599 -9.75 21.15 -12.91
C LEU A 599 -8.57 21.56 -12.04
N VAL A 600 -8.59 21.13 -10.80
CA VAL A 600 -7.54 21.43 -9.83
C VAL A 600 -6.95 20.11 -9.31
N GLN A 601 -5.62 19.99 -9.37
CA GLN A 601 -4.86 18.96 -8.71
C GLN A 601 -4.13 19.59 -7.51
N PRO A 602 -4.59 19.37 -6.26
CA PRO A 602 -3.92 19.89 -5.09
C PRO A 602 -2.55 19.23 -4.89
N LEU A 603 -1.62 19.96 -4.29
CA LEU A 603 -0.29 19.50 -3.94
C LEU A 603 -0.16 19.39 -2.42
N GLU A 604 -0.58 18.27 -1.87
CA GLU A 604 -0.39 17.93 -0.46
C GLU A 604 1.05 17.46 -0.25
N TYR A 605 1.77 18.11 0.69
CA TYR A 605 3.13 17.74 1.05
C TYR A 605 3.16 16.34 1.67
N GLY A 606 4.10 15.51 1.24
CA GLY A 606 4.19 14.13 1.66
C GLY A 606 3.38 13.14 0.81
N ARG A 607 2.34 13.64 0.12
CA ARG A 607 1.47 12.81 -0.71
C ARG A 607 1.72 12.98 -2.21
N HIS A 608 1.67 14.20 -2.70
CA HIS A 608 1.84 14.52 -4.11
C HIS A 608 3.24 15.05 -4.40
N ILE A 609 3.85 15.73 -3.46
CA ILE A 609 5.10 16.46 -3.60
C ILE A 609 5.91 16.40 -2.29
N ARG A 610 7.26 16.41 -2.38
CA ARG A 610 8.18 16.47 -1.24
C ARG A 610 9.35 17.39 -1.55
N ALA A 611 10.08 17.77 -0.49
CA ALA A 611 11.34 18.52 -0.67
C ALA A 611 12.39 17.66 -1.37
N TRP A 612 13.23 18.32 -2.16
CA TRP A 612 14.33 17.70 -2.89
C TRP A 612 15.34 16.97 -1.99
N THR A 613 15.42 17.35 -0.72
CA THR A 613 16.26 16.71 0.32
C THR A 613 15.51 15.64 1.13
N ASP A 614 14.21 15.45 0.90
CA ASP A 614 13.43 14.45 1.61
C ASP A 614 13.43 13.15 0.80
N MET A 615 14.24 12.19 1.23
CA MET A 615 14.43 10.91 0.55
C MET A 615 13.28 9.91 0.82
N LEU A 616 12.33 10.25 1.71
CA LEU A 616 11.20 9.39 1.98
C LEU A 616 10.26 9.35 0.77
N PRO A 617 9.92 8.16 0.27
CA PRO A 617 8.98 8.02 -0.84
C PRO A 617 7.57 8.42 -0.43
N THR A 618 6.76 8.89 -1.36
CA THR A 618 5.33 9.09 -1.14
C THR A 618 4.52 7.94 -1.73
N SER A 619 3.40 7.63 -1.11
CA SER A 619 2.51 6.56 -1.58
C SER A 619 1.75 6.92 -2.86
N MET A 620 1.65 8.20 -3.19
CA MET A 620 0.90 8.71 -4.35
C MET A 620 1.79 9.01 -5.57
N ILE A 621 3.10 9.01 -5.40
CA ILE A 621 4.04 9.22 -6.50
C ILE A 621 4.46 7.86 -7.04
N PRO A 622 3.91 7.42 -8.18
CA PRO A 622 4.05 6.03 -8.63
C PRO A 622 5.44 5.67 -9.12
N ALA A 623 6.24 6.63 -9.57
CA ALA A 623 7.54 6.34 -10.14
C ALA A 623 8.63 7.08 -9.36
N PRO A 624 9.78 6.43 -9.12
CA PRO A 624 10.97 7.14 -8.73
C PRO A 624 11.30 8.15 -9.84
N GLY A 625 11.50 9.39 -9.43
CA GLY A 625 11.98 10.42 -10.32
C GLY A 625 13.51 10.35 -10.48
N TRP A 626 14.15 11.51 -10.54
CA TRP A 626 15.59 11.61 -10.52
C TRP A 626 16.11 11.54 -9.08
N ALA A 627 17.24 10.87 -8.90
CA ALA A 627 17.98 10.85 -7.65
C ALA A 627 19.47 11.13 -7.92
N GLY A 628 20.12 11.86 -7.02
CA GLY A 628 21.52 12.24 -7.15
C GLY A 628 22.10 12.72 -5.83
N GLN A 629 23.23 13.43 -5.93
CA GLN A 629 23.90 14.07 -4.80
C GLN A 629 24.29 15.50 -5.16
N THR A 630 24.29 16.36 -4.18
CA THR A 630 24.89 17.69 -4.24
C THR A 630 26.42 17.59 -4.25
N ALA A 631 27.13 18.70 -4.49
CA ALA A 631 28.59 18.70 -4.49
C ALA A 631 29.17 18.38 -3.09
N ASP A 632 28.48 18.75 -2.01
CA ASP A 632 28.87 18.40 -0.65
C ASP A 632 28.46 16.98 -0.21
N GLY A 633 27.83 16.19 -1.12
CA GLY A 633 27.48 14.78 -0.88
C GLY A 633 26.09 14.54 -0.26
N LEU A 634 25.26 15.58 -0.11
CA LEU A 634 23.88 15.41 0.36
C LEU A 634 23.06 14.65 -0.69
N ALA A 635 22.38 13.57 -0.28
CA ALA A 635 21.47 12.83 -1.15
C ALA A 635 20.23 13.66 -1.46
N VAL A 636 19.86 13.74 -2.73
CA VAL A 636 18.75 14.57 -3.23
C VAL A 636 17.93 13.82 -4.28
N ASN A 637 16.65 14.18 -4.41
CA ASN A 637 15.75 13.60 -5.39
C ASN A 637 14.72 14.59 -5.94
N VAL A 638 14.19 14.28 -7.12
CA VAL A 638 13.05 14.99 -7.71
C VAL A 638 12.02 13.94 -8.14
N PRO A 639 10.93 13.79 -7.39
CA PRO A 639 9.90 12.81 -7.69
C PRO A 639 9.06 13.18 -8.91
N ILE A 640 8.29 12.19 -9.40
CA ILE A 640 7.36 12.35 -10.53
C ILE A 640 5.93 12.10 -10.05
N LEU A 641 5.03 13.02 -10.39
CA LEU A 641 3.59 12.83 -10.28
C LEU A 641 2.99 12.64 -11.69
N GLU A 642 2.39 11.49 -11.97
CA GLU A 642 1.53 11.33 -13.14
C GLU A 642 0.09 11.68 -12.76
N TRP A 643 -0.44 12.71 -13.39
CA TRP A 643 -1.83 13.10 -13.30
C TRP A 643 -2.61 12.55 -14.50
N LYS A 644 -3.59 11.69 -14.29
CA LYS A 644 -4.47 11.18 -15.34
C LYS A 644 -5.49 12.24 -15.70
N ASN A 645 -5.53 12.60 -16.97
CA ASN A 645 -6.47 13.60 -17.46
C ASN A 645 -7.90 13.00 -17.56
N PRO A 646 -8.89 13.47 -16.80
CA PRO A 646 -10.25 12.97 -16.91
C PRO A 646 -10.97 13.44 -18.19
N LYS A 647 -10.39 14.38 -18.94
CA LYS A 647 -10.91 14.91 -20.20
C LYS A 647 -9.91 14.77 -21.37
N PRO A 648 -9.47 13.56 -21.74
CA PRO A 648 -8.39 13.36 -22.71
C PRO A 648 -8.77 13.83 -24.12
N GLY A 649 -10.05 13.92 -24.45
CA GLY A 649 -10.56 14.40 -25.72
C GLY A 649 -10.59 15.93 -25.87
N VAL A 650 -10.40 16.69 -24.79
CA VAL A 650 -10.45 18.14 -24.77
C VAL A 650 -9.02 18.71 -24.72
N VAL A 651 -8.77 19.78 -25.47
CA VAL A 651 -7.48 20.48 -25.47
C VAL A 651 -7.26 21.13 -24.10
N ILE A 652 -6.13 20.83 -23.46
CA ILE A 652 -5.63 21.58 -22.31
C ILE A 652 -5.12 22.92 -22.86
N ARG A 653 -5.73 24.02 -22.47
CA ARG A 653 -5.32 25.37 -22.87
C ARG A 653 -4.09 25.78 -22.08
N ASN A 654 -4.21 25.73 -20.77
CA ASN A 654 -3.20 26.17 -19.84
C ASN A 654 -3.03 25.19 -18.67
N ILE A 655 -1.80 25.14 -18.12
CA ILE A 655 -1.51 24.56 -16.82
C ILE A 655 -0.86 25.65 -15.97
N THR A 656 -1.48 26.00 -14.85
CA THR A 656 -0.95 26.99 -13.92
C THR A 656 -0.48 26.29 -12.64
N LEU A 657 0.76 26.48 -12.25
CA LEU A 657 1.24 26.13 -10.92
C LEU A 657 0.95 27.31 -10.00
N VAL A 658 0.31 27.04 -8.86
CA VAL A 658 -0.10 28.04 -7.85
C VAL A 658 0.47 27.65 -6.51
N SER A 659 1.00 28.61 -5.74
CA SER A 659 1.48 28.45 -4.37
C SER A 659 0.43 28.94 -3.37
N GLU A 660 0.22 28.17 -2.30
CA GLU A 660 -0.60 28.57 -1.15
C GLU A 660 0.18 29.40 -0.12
N GLY A 661 1.42 29.79 -0.42
CA GLY A 661 2.25 30.59 0.48
C GLY A 661 2.62 29.90 1.81
N LYS A 662 2.59 28.57 1.84
CA LYS A 662 3.00 27.77 3.00
C LYS A 662 4.53 27.70 3.11
N ASN A 663 5.03 26.94 4.10
CA ASN A 663 6.49 26.86 4.31
C ASN A 663 7.24 26.27 3.10
N ALA A 664 6.65 25.31 2.42
CA ALA A 664 7.24 24.69 1.22
C ALA A 664 7.03 25.55 -0.04
N ASN A 665 8.03 25.54 -0.92
CA ASN A 665 8.03 26.25 -2.21
C ASN A 665 7.69 25.27 -3.33
N PRO A 666 6.46 25.22 -3.88
CA PRO A 666 6.18 24.36 -5.02
C PRO A 666 7.12 24.67 -6.19
N THR A 667 7.77 23.64 -6.72
CA THR A 667 8.79 23.80 -7.76
C THR A 667 8.63 22.74 -8.84
N LEU A 668 8.38 23.16 -10.08
CA LEU A 668 8.30 22.31 -11.26
C LEU A 668 9.63 22.35 -12.03
N ILE A 669 10.20 21.19 -12.36
CA ILE A 669 11.48 21.07 -13.07
C ILE A 669 11.28 20.51 -14.47
N GLY A 670 10.24 19.72 -14.71
CA GLY A 670 9.91 19.18 -16.01
C GLY A 670 8.43 18.85 -16.15
N LEU A 671 7.90 18.96 -17.35
CA LEU A 671 6.53 18.62 -17.68
C LEU A 671 6.48 17.84 -19.00
N THR A 672 5.72 16.74 -19.00
CA THR A 672 5.54 15.92 -20.19
C THR A 672 4.08 15.58 -20.38
N LEU A 673 3.56 15.88 -21.55
CA LEU A 673 2.24 15.44 -22.01
C LEU A 673 2.34 13.99 -22.51
N ILE A 674 1.41 13.14 -22.13
CA ILE A 674 1.38 11.73 -22.49
C ILE A 674 0.11 11.46 -23.29
N GLY A 675 0.26 10.77 -24.44
CA GLY A 675 -0.87 10.53 -25.32
C GLY A 675 -1.34 11.80 -26.04
N GLY A 676 -2.64 11.87 -26.34
CA GLY A 676 -3.23 13.02 -27.04
C GLY A 676 -2.87 12.99 -28.51
N GLY A 677 -3.37 12.02 -29.28
CA GLY A 677 -3.29 12.04 -30.74
C GLY A 677 -3.74 13.40 -31.31
N LYS A 678 -3.26 13.73 -32.53
CA LYS A 678 -3.48 15.03 -33.22
C LYS A 678 -4.91 15.51 -33.17
#